data_7d433f352c4699026165b1530a4e3c51
#
_entry.id   7d433f352c4699026165b1530a4e3c51
#
_cell.length_a   1.000
_cell.length_b   1.000
_cell.length_c   1.000
_cell.angle_alpha   90.00
_cell.angle_beta   90.00
_cell.angle_gamma   90.00
#
_symmetry.space_group_name_H-M   'P 1'
#
loop_
_entity.id
_entity.type
_entity.pdbx_description
1 polymer ?
#
loop_
_entity_poly.entity_id
_entity_poly.type
_entity_poly.pdbx_seq_one_letter_code
_entity_poly.pdbx_strand_id
1 'polypeptide(L)'
;MGPKKAVFKVAAGRAGVPDVYPTVSAALAAACEQVPDESVQVEIRIAPGEYRERVEIARPNVALIGETAESVRIVYGLGAFMESGDGTGIDGKLGTFRTYTMFVDAADVTLRNLTIENDAGDGREVGQGLALYADGDRLVVDCCRLLGRQDTLFVGPLPPREVKPGGFIGPKQYAPRVVGRQYFRRCLIAGDVDFIFGGGRTYFDGCEIRSLNRDMDVNGYATAASTPEGEPYGLVFRGCSFTAGEGVADGTVYLGRPWREFAQTVLLDCWLGPHIKAEGWWDWNKPAAHEVSFLAGGELHGPAGSMEAWPEWTHAVDPADEGRFSRAAVLGGDDGWDPVGGVDEAHETARLSKSGRTLHIETYFEDESALRRRFERDGRSAAFGGSSAEDWLAWRDRSRERLADLLGISLLERCDPEPRVLERAQIGGGITRTKMAILTEAGVWMPFYLLEPAEPKHGEDGRALCWIAPHGHQGAGKDSIAGVMGVPAADDAVRRFNYDYGLRLARMGYVVACPDSRGWGERRDWKGQGDDEQLYLRGTCANQAKMAEPLGLSVAGMNTWDLMRLVDYLASRGDVCMDELGCFGFSGGGEQTLYLAALDPRVKKAFISGYLYGYADALLHLNGNCACNYVPGLWRLFDMGDIASLIAPRPLLVQSCEEDHLNGARGLANVDEQLDVVRAAYDLLGHGKNLGHEVCAGGHHLGIFNLEEEIAWLDDQARKDDER
;
A
#
# COMPACT_ATOMS: atom_id res chain seq x y z
N MET A 1 -26.72 2.20 11.71
CA MET A 1 -25.61 2.92 12.38
C MET A 1 -24.39 2.06 12.20
N GLY A 2 -23.33 2.54 11.56
CA GLY A 2 -22.07 1.83 11.48
C GLY A 2 -21.50 1.58 12.89
N PRO A 3 -20.59 0.60 13.08
CA PRO A 3 -20.00 0.35 14.38
C PRO A 3 -19.35 1.64 14.91
N LYS A 4 -19.60 1.93 16.20
CA LYS A 4 -18.90 3.03 16.87
C LYS A 4 -17.40 2.77 16.79
N LYS A 5 -16.62 3.77 16.39
CA LYS A 5 -15.15 3.67 16.23
C LYS A 5 -14.47 4.72 17.09
N ALA A 6 -13.46 4.32 17.84
CA ALA A 6 -12.56 5.22 18.55
C ALA A 6 -11.18 5.19 17.91
N VAL A 7 -10.52 6.33 17.76
CA VAL A 7 -9.23 6.46 17.10
C VAL A 7 -8.20 7.02 18.08
N PHE A 8 -7.02 6.38 18.14
CA PHE A 8 -5.86 6.80 18.92
C PHE A 8 -4.66 6.99 17.97
N LYS A 9 -3.80 7.95 18.26
CA LYS A 9 -2.62 8.23 17.46
C LYS A 9 -1.34 7.92 18.23
N VAL A 10 -0.35 7.33 17.56
CA VAL A 10 0.97 7.01 18.15
C VAL A 10 2.04 7.67 17.30
N ALA A 11 2.99 8.38 17.95
CA ALA A 11 4.15 8.93 17.29
C ALA A 11 5.38 8.89 18.22
N ALA A 12 6.46 8.27 17.76
CA ALA A 12 7.73 8.21 18.50
C ALA A 12 8.28 9.62 18.77
N GLY A 13 8.79 9.84 19.98
CA GLY A 13 9.42 11.11 20.36
C GLY A 13 8.48 12.30 20.60
N ARG A 14 7.15 12.15 20.44
CA ARG A 14 6.15 13.22 20.67
C ARG A 14 5.47 13.10 22.04
N ALA A 15 6.24 12.91 23.10
CA ALA A 15 5.68 12.92 24.45
C ALA A 15 5.12 14.32 24.80
N GLY A 16 3.87 14.35 25.32
CA GLY A 16 3.21 15.57 25.76
C GLY A 16 2.39 16.33 24.71
N VAL A 17 2.26 15.79 23.48
CA VAL A 17 1.31 16.29 22.50
C VAL A 17 -0.10 15.74 22.87
N PRO A 18 -1.14 16.59 22.99
CA PRO A 18 -2.49 16.11 23.26
C PRO A 18 -2.93 15.05 22.23
N ASP A 19 -3.60 14.01 22.74
CA ASP A 19 -4.16 12.91 21.94
C ASP A 19 -3.16 12.07 21.12
N VAL A 20 -1.83 12.23 21.34
CA VAL A 20 -0.77 11.44 20.72
C VAL A 20 0.03 10.69 21.79
N TYR A 21 0.15 9.37 21.61
CA TYR A 21 0.86 8.49 22.54
C TYR A 21 2.28 8.21 22.03
N PRO A 22 3.28 8.15 22.93
CA PRO A 22 4.68 7.94 22.50
C PRO A 22 4.98 6.49 22.10
N THR A 23 4.15 5.52 22.50
CA THR A 23 4.32 4.09 22.25
C THR A 23 2.98 3.42 21.91
N VAL A 24 3.04 2.30 21.20
CA VAL A 24 1.86 1.49 20.86
C VAL A 24 1.20 0.94 22.13
N SER A 25 2.00 0.45 23.07
CA SER A 25 1.53 -0.07 24.36
C SER A 25 0.80 0.99 25.18
N ALA A 26 1.28 2.24 25.16
CA ALA A 26 0.60 3.35 25.85
C ALA A 26 -0.77 3.67 25.22
N ALA A 27 -0.86 3.62 23.89
CA ALA A 27 -2.13 3.83 23.18
C ALA A 27 -3.12 2.70 23.44
N LEU A 28 -2.67 1.44 23.47
CA LEU A 28 -3.48 0.28 23.82
C LEU A 28 -4.02 0.38 25.26
N ALA A 29 -3.17 0.74 26.22
CA ALA A 29 -3.59 0.95 27.61
C ALA A 29 -4.64 2.06 27.74
N ALA A 30 -4.43 3.19 27.07
CA ALA A 30 -5.39 4.28 27.02
C ALA A 30 -6.71 3.87 26.36
N ALA A 31 -6.65 3.07 25.30
CA ALA A 31 -7.84 2.55 24.64
C ALA A 31 -8.67 1.64 25.56
N CYS A 32 -8.02 0.78 26.34
CA CYS A 32 -8.71 -0.06 27.35
C CYS A 32 -9.37 0.78 28.44
N GLU A 33 -8.74 1.86 28.88
CA GLU A 33 -9.25 2.74 29.93
C GLU A 33 -10.39 3.63 29.42
N GLN A 34 -10.22 4.26 28.25
CA GLN A 34 -11.15 5.27 27.72
C GLN A 34 -12.32 4.67 26.95
N VAL A 35 -12.18 3.45 26.45
CA VAL A 35 -13.19 2.73 25.66
C VAL A 35 -13.41 1.34 26.27
N PRO A 36 -14.01 1.23 27.46
CA PRO A 36 -14.20 -0.05 28.15
C PRO A 36 -15.23 -0.97 27.46
N ASP A 37 -16.06 -0.44 26.58
CA ASP A 37 -17.01 -1.23 25.78
C ASP A 37 -16.24 -1.94 24.65
N GLU A 38 -15.99 -3.23 24.82
CA GLU A 38 -15.23 -4.05 23.87
C GLU A 38 -15.94 -4.26 22.52
N SER A 39 -17.22 -3.95 22.41
CA SER A 39 -17.93 -3.97 21.11
C SER A 39 -17.60 -2.77 20.22
N VAL A 40 -16.99 -1.71 20.79
CA VAL A 40 -16.52 -0.55 20.04
C VAL A 40 -15.18 -0.89 19.38
N GLN A 41 -15.09 -0.71 18.08
CA GLN A 41 -13.85 -0.86 17.35
C GLN A 41 -12.84 0.24 17.75
N VAL A 42 -11.65 -0.15 18.15
CA VAL A 42 -10.52 0.75 18.41
C VAL A 42 -9.55 0.69 17.25
N GLU A 43 -9.23 1.84 16.68
CA GLU A 43 -8.20 1.99 15.67
C GLU A 43 -7.03 2.78 16.25
N ILE A 44 -5.83 2.21 16.20
CA ILE A 44 -4.58 2.85 16.64
C ILE A 44 -3.78 3.13 15.39
N ARG A 45 -3.66 4.40 15.02
CA ARG A 45 -2.85 4.88 13.90
C ARG A 45 -1.44 5.16 14.39
N ILE A 46 -0.46 4.53 13.74
CA ILE A 46 0.93 4.57 14.14
C ILE A 46 1.72 5.34 13.09
N ALA A 47 2.33 6.45 13.50
CA ALA A 47 3.17 7.27 12.65
C ALA A 47 4.46 6.53 12.26
N PRO A 48 5.10 6.92 11.15
CA PRO A 48 6.43 6.48 10.80
C PRO A 48 7.42 6.59 11.95
N GLY A 49 8.22 5.55 12.14
CA GLY A 49 9.24 5.48 13.20
C GLY A 49 9.54 4.06 13.66
N GLU A 50 10.62 3.94 14.43
CA GLU A 50 10.97 2.70 15.13
C GLU A 50 10.44 2.75 16.56
N TYR A 51 9.67 1.74 16.92
CA TYR A 51 9.06 1.55 18.25
C TYR A 51 9.70 0.34 18.91
N ARG A 52 10.70 0.58 19.76
CA ARG A 52 11.42 -0.49 20.48
C ARG A 52 10.68 -0.87 21.75
N GLU A 53 9.68 -1.71 21.59
CA GLU A 53 8.80 -2.16 22.68
C GLU A 53 8.24 -3.56 22.42
N ARG A 54 7.81 -4.24 23.49
CA ARG A 54 6.97 -5.43 23.42
C ARG A 54 5.51 -4.99 23.46
N VAL A 55 4.70 -5.51 22.54
CA VAL A 55 3.30 -5.14 22.44
C VAL A 55 2.42 -6.36 22.74
N GLU A 56 1.46 -6.19 23.65
CA GLU A 56 0.46 -7.22 23.97
C GLU A 56 -0.96 -6.70 23.67
N ILE A 57 -1.71 -7.45 22.87
CA ILE A 57 -3.07 -7.11 22.48
C ILE A 57 -4.03 -8.14 23.11
N ALA A 58 -4.64 -7.76 24.24
CA ALA A 58 -5.60 -8.58 24.96
C ALA A 58 -7.06 -8.08 24.79
N ARG A 59 -7.25 -6.89 24.20
CA ARG A 59 -8.57 -6.31 23.94
C ARG A 59 -9.04 -6.74 22.54
N PRO A 60 -10.30 -7.28 22.40
CA PRO A 60 -10.87 -7.55 21.10
C PRO A 60 -11.24 -6.26 20.33
N ASN A 61 -11.52 -6.42 19.04
CA ASN A 61 -11.93 -5.32 18.17
C ASN A 61 -10.89 -4.19 18.07
N VAL A 62 -9.61 -4.53 17.93
CA VAL A 62 -8.49 -3.59 17.80
C VAL A 62 -7.89 -3.66 16.41
N ALA A 63 -7.64 -2.51 15.79
CA ALA A 63 -6.84 -2.38 14.58
C ALA A 63 -5.60 -1.54 14.86
N LEU A 64 -4.39 -2.09 14.64
CA LEU A 64 -3.15 -1.36 14.57
C LEU A 64 -2.84 -1.06 13.09
N ILE A 65 -2.73 0.20 12.75
CA ILE A 65 -2.55 0.63 11.36
C ILE A 65 -1.36 1.56 11.25
N GLY A 66 -0.32 1.12 10.55
CA GLY A 66 0.81 1.94 10.14
C GLY A 66 0.53 2.66 8.82
N GLU A 67 1.40 3.57 8.48
CA GLU A 67 1.35 4.26 7.18
C GLU A 67 1.77 3.30 6.06
N THR A 68 2.99 2.74 6.15
CA THR A 68 3.42 1.57 5.37
C THR A 68 4.17 0.58 6.26
N ALA A 69 4.33 -0.65 5.78
CA ALA A 69 5.09 -1.66 6.52
C ALA A 69 6.58 -1.28 6.69
N GLU A 70 7.15 -0.57 5.71
CA GLU A 70 8.55 -0.13 5.75
C GLU A 70 8.75 1.01 6.74
N SER A 71 7.79 1.91 6.86
CA SER A 71 7.93 3.14 7.65
C SER A 71 7.63 2.96 9.14
N VAL A 72 6.83 1.95 9.52
CA VAL A 72 6.44 1.70 10.91
C VAL A 72 7.02 0.37 11.39
N ARG A 73 8.09 0.45 12.21
CA ARG A 73 8.78 -0.73 12.75
C ARG A 73 8.54 -0.87 14.24
N ILE A 74 7.91 -1.97 14.66
CA ILE A 74 7.82 -2.40 16.06
C ILE A 74 8.86 -3.50 16.23
N VAL A 75 9.87 -3.25 17.05
CA VAL A 75 11.05 -4.12 17.14
C VAL A 75 11.42 -4.39 18.59
N TYR A 76 11.74 -5.65 18.88
CA TYR A 76 12.30 -6.04 20.18
C TYR A 76 13.12 -7.32 20.03
N GLY A 77 14.28 -7.39 20.69
CA GLY A 77 15.22 -8.50 20.52
C GLY A 77 15.29 -9.38 21.77
N LEU A 78 14.52 -10.47 21.79
CA LEU A 78 14.63 -11.52 22.81
C LEU A 78 14.83 -12.87 22.17
N GLY A 79 15.80 -13.64 22.66
CA GLY A 79 16.06 -15.02 22.24
C GLY A 79 15.84 -16.01 23.39
N ALA A 80 15.46 -17.24 23.06
CA ALA A 80 15.09 -18.27 24.02
C ALA A 80 16.23 -18.66 24.99
N PHE A 81 17.49 -18.46 24.57
CA PHE A 81 18.66 -18.77 25.40
C PHE A 81 19.09 -17.64 26.33
N MET A 82 18.43 -16.48 26.25
CA MET A 82 18.68 -15.38 27.17
C MET A 82 18.20 -15.72 28.59
N GLU A 83 18.85 -15.11 29.62
CA GLU A 83 18.41 -15.30 31.01
C GLU A 83 16.99 -14.78 31.22
N SER A 84 16.19 -15.51 31.98
CA SER A 84 14.79 -15.13 32.26
C SER A 84 14.67 -13.93 33.21
N GLY A 85 15.72 -13.63 33.99
CA GLY A 85 15.72 -12.59 35.00
C GLY A 85 14.96 -12.93 36.29
N ASP A 86 13.98 -13.80 36.22
CA ASP A 86 13.18 -14.31 37.34
C ASP A 86 13.58 -15.73 37.76
N GLY A 87 14.56 -16.33 37.08
CA GLY A 87 15.05 -17.67 37.32
C GLY A 87 14.08 -18.79 36.90
N THR A 88 12.99 -18.46 36.24
CA THR A 88 12.04 -19.45 35.71
C THR A 88 12.46 -19.93 34.33
N GLY A 89 11.93 -21.08 33.89
CA GLY A 89 12.27 -21.69 32.60
C GLY A 89 13.29 -22.80 32.70
N ILE A 90 13.55 -23.48 31.59
CA ILE A 90 14.55 -24.55 31.52
C ILE A 90 15.96 -23.90 31.72
N ASP A 91 16.67 -24.33 32.72
CA ASP A 91 17.99 -23.79 33.09
C ASP A 91 18.01 -22.25 33.30
N GLY A 92 16.91 -21.67 33.77
CA GLY A 92 16.78 -20.22 33.99
C GLY A 92 16.69 -19.37 32.72
N LYS A 93 16.44 -19.99 31.57
CA LYS A 93 16.36 -19.32 30.27
C LYS A 93 14.92 -18.89 29.95
N LEU A 94 14.78 -17.85 29.07
CA LEU A 94 13.49 -17.34 28.65
C LEU A 94 12.59 -18.42 28.05
N GLY A 95 13.13 -19.26 27.16
CA GLY A 95 12.36 -20.19 26.35
C GLY A 95 11.57 -19.46 25.24
N THR A 96 11.13 -20.19 24.22
CA THR A 96 10.56 -19.68 22.98
C THR A 96 9.38 -18.71 23.21
N PHE A 97 8.41 -19.10 24.03
CA PHE A 97 7.12 -18.40 24.11
C PHE A 97 7.11 -17.14 24.98
N ARG A 98 8.25 -16.70 25.44
CA ARG A 98 8.46 -15.39 26.10
C ARG A 98 9.26 -14.40 25.28
N THR A 99 9.67 -14.75 24.04
CA THR A 99 10.56 -13.96 23.20
C THR A 99 9.85 -13.03 22.23
N TYR A 100 8.52 -13.02 22.19
CA TYR A 100 7.73 -12.27 21.21
C TYR A 100 8.00 -10.76 21.28
N THR A 101 8.03 -10.15 20.11
CA THR A 101 7.91 -8.69 19.96
C THR A 101 6.46 -8.28 20.09
N MET A 102 5.52 -9.01 19.41
CA MET A 102 4.09 -8.76 19.55
C MET A 102 3.35 -10.06 19.91
N PHE A 103 2.44 -9.96 20.89
CA PHE A 103 1.54 -11.04 21.30
C PHE A 103 0.09 -10.62 21.10
N VAL A 104 -0.68 -11.41 20.37
CA VAL A 104 -2.11 -11.21 20.13
C VAL A 104 -2.89 -12.31 20.82
N ASP A 105 -3.61 -11.97 21.89
CA ASP A 105 -4.48 -12.85 22.71
C ASP A 105 -5.92 -12.36 22.69
N ALA A 106 -6.41 -11.85 21.58
CA ALA A 106 -7.75 -11.32 21.47
C ALA A 106 -8.34 -11.65 20.10
N ALA A 107 -9.68 -11.71 20.04
CA ALA A 107 -10.40 -11.89 18.78
C ALA A 107 -10.60 -10.56 18.03
N ASP A 108 -10.85 -10.66 16.72
CA ASP A 108 -11.16 -9.50 15.87
C ASP A 108 -10.06 -8.44 15.87
N VAL A 109 -8.82 -8.87 15.79
CA VAL A 109 -7.65 -7.99 15.71
C VAL A 109 -7.20 -7.84 14.26
N THR A 110 -6.89 -6.61 13.87
CA THR A 110 -6.30 -6.30 12.55
C THR A 110 -4.94 -5.64 12.73
N LEU A 111 -3.91 -6.18 12.08
CA LEU A 111 -2.58 -5.58 11.95
C LEU A 111 -2.39 -5.22 10.49
N ARG A 112 -2.09 -3.95 10.20
CA ARG A 112 -1.92 -3.49 8.82
C ARG A 112 -0.75 -2.53 8.67
N ASN A 113 0.03 -2.71 7.59
CA ASN A 113 1.12 -1.82 7.21
C ASN A 113 2.15 -1.65 8.34
N LEU A 114 2.60 -2.76 8.93
CA LEU A 114 3.55 -2.77 10.05
C LEU A 114 4.71 -3.71 9.75
N THR A 115 5.93 -3.32 10.11
CA THR A 115 7.01 -4.27 10.35
C THR A 115 7.00 -4.66 11.83
N ILE A 116 6.94 -5.95 12.09
CA ILE A 116 7.08 -6.55 13.42
C ILE A 116 8.33 -7.41 13.37
N GLU A 117 9.34 -7.06 14.17
CA GLU A 117 10.66 -7.66 14.06
C GLU A 117 11.19 -8.13 15.41
N ASN A 118 11.73 -9.35 15.43
CA ASN A 118 12.60 -9.78 16.52
C ASN A 118 14.06 -9.71 16.04
N ASP A 119 14.80 -8.75 16.56
CA ASP A 119 16.19 -8.48 16.19
C ASP A 119 17.24 -9.08 17.16
N ALA A 120 16.86 -10.15 17.89
CA ALA A 120 17.77 -10.82 18.84
C ALA A 120 19.04 -11.39 18.18
N GLY A 121 18.99 -11.76 16.91
CA GLY A 121 20.13 -12.26 16.17
C GLY A 121 20.01 -13.71 15.71
N ASP A 122 21.17 -14.35 15.49
CA ASP A 122 21.26 -15.71 14.96
C ASP A 122 20.72 -16.73 15.98
N GLY A 123 19.77 -17.58 15.55
CA GLY A 123 19.16 -18.61 16.41
C GLY A 123 20.15 -19.64 16.96
N ARG A 124 21.34 -19.80 16.37
CA ARG A 124 22.42 -20.63 16.90
C ARG A 124 23.01 -20.08 18.18
N GLU A 125 22.97 -18.76 18.36
CA GLU A 125 23.55 -18.07 19.52
C GLU A 125 22.47 -17.71 20.55
N VAL A 126 21.32 -17.21 20.09
CA VAL A 126 20.28 -16.66 20.97
C VAL A 126 19.06 -17.58 21.14
N GLY A 127 18.97 -18.68 20.35
CA GLY A 127 17.80 -19.55 20.31
C GLY A 127 16.66 -18.96 19.48
N GLN A 128 15.44 -19.46 19.72
CA GLN A 128 14.22 -19.02 19.06
C GLN A 128 13.88 -17.56 19.42
N GLY A 129 13.30 -16.83 18.46
CA GLY A 129 12.92 -15.44 18.64
C GLY A 129 11.67 -15.07 17.86
N LEU A 130 10.52 -14.98 18.55
CA LEU A 130 9.24 -14.66 17.94
C LEU A 130 9.14 -13.17 17.57
N ALA A 131 8.86 -12.86 16.31
CA ALA A 131 8.37 -11.55 15.94
C ALA A 131 6.88 -11.43 16.33
N LEU A 132 6.06 -12.40 15.91
CA LEU A 132 4.63 -12.43 16.22
C LEU A 132 4.21 -13.74 16.86
N TYR A 133 3.57 -13.64 18.03
CA TYR A 133 2.82 -14.71 18.69
C TYR A 133 1.32 -14.46 18.47
N ALA A 134 0.73 -15.16 17.51
CA ALA A 134 -0.68 -15.02 17.12
C ALA A 134 -1.52 -16.15 17.74
N ASP A 135 -2.28 -15.87 18.80
CA ASP A 135 -3.15 -16.86 19.49
C ASP A 135 -4.58 -16.34 19.71
N GLY A 136 -5.02 -15.38 18.89
CA GLY A 136 -6.38 -14.88 18.83
C GLY A 136 -7.19 -15.53 17.70
N ASP A 137 -8.53 -15.50 17.81
CA ASP A 137 -9.44 -15.88 16.73
C ASP A 137 -9.79 -14.67 15.86
N ARG A 138 -9.97 -14.88 14.56
CA ARG A 138 -10.28 -13.85 13.56
C ARG A 138 -9.23 -12.73 13.51
N LEU A 139 -7.95 -13.13 13.54
CA LEU A 139 -6.82 -12.21 13.34
C LEU A 139 -6.62 -11.98 11.83
N VAL A 140 -6.52 -10.72 11.44
CA VAL A 140 -6.14 -10.28 10.09
C VAL A 140 -4.79 -9.59 10.14
N VAL A 141 -3.82 -10.09 9.36
CA VAL A 141 -2.51 -9.47 9.18
C VAL A 141 -2.37 -9.14 7.68
N ASP A 142 -2.41 -7.85 7.35
CA ASP A 142 -2.53 -7.36 5.98
C ASP A 142 -1.38 -6.41 5.63
N CYS A 143 -0.65 -6.69 4.56
CA CYS A 143 0.48 -5.89 4.11
C CYS A 143 1.54 -5.63 5.21
N CYS A 144 1.85 -6.63 6.03
CA CYS A 144 2.83 -6.53 7.10
C CYS A 144 4.13 -7.25 6.75
N ARG A 145 5.20 -6.90 7.46
CA ARG A 145 6.49 -7.59 7.42
C ARG A 145 6.75 -8.22 8.78
N LEU A 146 6.91 -9.53 8.82
CA LEU A 146 7.29 -10.29 10.00
C LEU A 146 8.73 -10.76 9.84
N LEU A 147 9.63 -10.14 10.60
CA LEU A 147 11.06 -10.34 10.43
C LEU A 147 11.67 -10.98 11.68
N GLY A 148 12.42 -12.05 11.48
CA GLY A 148 13.12 -12.76 12.53
C GLY A 148 14.13 -13.72 11.94
N ARG A 149 14.52 -14.70 12.75
CA ARG A 149 15.42 -15.78 12.34
C ARG A 149 14.73 -17.13 12.61
N GLN A 150 15.11 -17.83 13.65
CA GLN A 150 14.44 -19.08 14.05
C GLN A 150 13.11 -18.77 14.75
N ASP A 151 12.02 -19.45 14.36
CA ASP A 151 10.69 -19.37 14.99
C ASP A 151 10.02 -17.96 14.86
N THR A 152 10.10 -17.28 13.72
CA THR A 152 9.63 -15.90 13.53
C THR A 152 8.14 -15.70 13.84
N LEU A 153 7.27 -16.59 13.34
CA LEU A 153 5.80 -16.53 13.48
C LEU A 153 5.25 -17.81 14.14
N PHE A 154 4.68 -17.65 15.32
CA PHE A 154 3.86 -18.69 15.94
C PHE A 154 2.38 -18.43 15.75
N VAL A 155 1.62 -19.43 15.29
CA VAL A 155 0.16 -19.42 15.15
C VAL A 155 -0.46 -20.42 16.12
N GLY A 156 -1.05 -19.89 17.20
CA GLY A 156 -1.63 -20.71 18.28
C GLY A 156 -2.80 -21.58 17.84
N PRO A 157 -3.12 -22.61 18.65
CA PRO A 157 -2.67 -22.80 20.02
C PRO A 157 -1.36 -23.58 20.16
N LEU A 158 -0.80 -23.54 21.37
CA LEU A 158 0.26 -24.48 21.76
C LEU A 158 -0.24 -25.92 21.67
N PRO A 159 0.63 -26.89 21.33
CA PRO A 159 0.27 -28.30 21.37
C PRO A 159 -0.28 -28.73 22.74
N PRO A 160 -1.08 -29.81 22.81
CA PRO A 160 -1.68 -30.27 24.07
C PRO A 160 -0.65 -30.63 25.14
N ARG A 161 0.53 -31.08 24.73
CA ARG A 161 1.60 -31.54 25.65
C ARG A 161 2.94 -30.99 25.20
N GLU A 162 3.70 -30.52 26.17
CA GLU A 162 5.12 -30.17 25.97
C GLU A 162 5.98 -31.46 25.85
N VAL A 163 7.05 -31.36 25.06
CA VAL A 163 8.01 -32.49 24.91
C VAL A 163 8.97 -32.54 26.08
N LYS A 164 9.38 -31.35 26.56
CA LYS A 164 10.22 -31.20 27.74
C LYS A 164 9.47 -30.37 28.78
N PRO A 165 9.49 -30.73 30.06
CA PRO A 165 8.88 -29.94 31.11
C PRO A 165 9.41 -28.50 31.08
N GLY A 166 8.50 -27.52 31.08
CA GLY A 166 8.82 -26.08 30.94
C GLY A 166 9.07 -25.61 29.52
N GLY A 167 8.89 -26.47 28.50
CA GLY A 167 9.07 -26.10 27.08
C GLY A 167 8.05 -25.10 26.56
N PHE A 168 6.91 -24.92 27.25
CA PHE A 168 5.86 -23.98 26.88
C PHE A 168 5.72 -22.78 27.83
N ILE A 169 6.74 -22.56 28.67
CA ILE A 169 6.70 -21.44 29.60
C ILE A 169 6.48 -20.12 28.86
N GLY A 170 5.42 -19.42 29.21
CA GLY A 170 4.98 -18.19 28.53
C GLY A 170 3.52 -17.88 28.82
N PRO A 171 2.94 -16.85 28.17
CA PRO A 171 1.63 -16.32 28.51
C PRO A 171 0.49 -17.34 28.35
N LYS A 172 0.61 -18.32 27.45
CA LYS A 172 -0.41 -19.34 27.16
C LYS A 172 -0.11 -20.72 27.71
N GLN A 173 0.90 -20.87 28.57
CA GLN A 173 1.34 -22.18 29.10
C GLN A 173 0.17 -23.01 29.64
N TYR A 174 -0.72 -22.41 30.43
CA TYR A 174 -1.86 -23.06 31.08
C TYR A 174 -3.22 -22.73 30.44
N ALA A 175 -3.22 -21.95 29.34
CA ALA A 175 -4.46 -21.58 28.67
C ALA A 175 -5.12 -22.77 27.96
N PRO A 176 -6.43 -22.75 27.77
CA PRO A 176 -7.12 -23.72 26.93
C PRO A 176 -6.52 -23.75 25.51
N ARG A 177 -6.44 -24.93 24.91
CA ARG A 177 -5.94 -25.11 23.54
C ARG A 177 -7.07 -24.92 22.54
N VAL A 178 -7.43 -23.65 22.29
CA VAL A 178 -8.50 -23.28 21.36
C VAL A 178 -7.86 -22.88 20.02
N VAL A 179 -8.27 -23.55 18.96
CA VAL A 179 -7.75 -23.23 17.61
C VAL A 179 -8.36 -21.93 17.13
N GLY A 180 -7.52 -20.93 16.94
CA GLY A 180 -7.90 -19.66 16.34
C GLY A 180 -7.77 -19.67 14.82
N ARG A 181 -8.51 -18.77 14.15
CA ARG A 181 -8.47 -18.53 12.72
C ARG A 181 -7.66 -17.28 12.45
N GLN A 182 -6.62 -17.41 11.60
CA GLN A 182 -5.73 -16.30 11.25
C GLN A 182 -5.63 -16.18 9.74
N TYR A 183 -5.69 -14.96 9.25
CA TYR A 183 -5.56 -14.61 7.84
C TYR A 183 -4.39 -13.65 7.62
N PHE A 184 -3.42 -14.11 6.85
CA PHE A 184 -2.25 -13.32 6.46
C PHE A 184 -2.35 -13.03 4.98
N ARG A 185 -2.33 -11.74 4.63
CA ARG A 185 -2.48 -11.31 3.25
C ARG A 185 -1.34 -10.41 2.84
N ARG A 186 -0.67 -10.76 1.71
CA ARG A 186 0.43 -9.97 1.12
C ARG A 186 1.48 -9.54 2.13
N CYS A 187 1.80 -10.43 3.03
CA CYS A 187 2.84 -10.22 4.03
C CYS A 187 4.18 -10.73 3.52
N LEU A 188 5.26 -10.08 3.94
CA LEU A 188 6.59 -10.66 3.91
C LEU A 188 6.85 -11.35 5.26
N ILE A 189 7.12 -12.64 5.23
CA ILE A 189 7.52 -13.41 6.42
C ILE A 189 8.91 -13.97 6.18
N ALA A 190 9.89 -13.51 6.97
CA ALA A 190 11.29 -13.88 6.80
C ALA A 190 11.85 -14.58 8.03
N GLY A 191 12.63 -15.64 7.79
CA GLY A 191 13.29 -16.41 8.82
C GLY A 191 14.16 -17.54 8.25
N ASP A 192 14.65 -18.42 9.10
CA ASP A 192 15.53 -19.52 8.65
C ASP A 192 15.06 -20.92 9.10
N VAL A 193 14.78 -21.15 10.36
CA VAL A 193 14.35 -22.48 10.86
C VAL A 193 12.99 -22.39 11.51
N ASP A 194 12.05 -23.24 11.04
CA ASP A 194 10.70 -23.35 11.57
C ASP A 194 10.00 -21.99 11.72
N PHE A 195 10.29 -21.08 10.79
CA PHE A 195 9.96 -19.68 10.99
C PHE A 195 8.47 -19.35 10.80
N ILE A 196 7.67 -20.34 10.36
CA ILE A 196 6.20 -20.31 10.46
C ILE A 196 5.78 -21.61 11.14
N PHE A 197 5.30 -21.54 12.37
CA PHE A 197 4.98 -22.76 13.11
C PHE A 197 3.77 -22.61 14.02
N GLY A 198 3.17 -23.73 14.41
CA GLY A 198 2.02 -23.74 15.32
C GLY A 198 0.85 -24.59 14.86
N GLY A 199 -0.26 -24.50 15.62
CA GLY A 199 -1.46 -25.33 15.45
C GLY A 199 -2.70 -24.59 14.97
N GLY A 200 -2.59 -23.33 14.59
CA GLY A 200 -3.71 -22.47 14.16
C GLY A 200 -4.29 -22.86 12.80
N ARG A 201 -5.55 -22.53 12.61
CA ARG A 201 -6.22 -22.60 11.31
C ARG A 201 -5.87 -21.33 10.55
N THR A 202 -4.81 -21.41 9.74
CA THR A 202 -4.15 -20.21 9.18
C THR A 202 -4.13 -20.25 7.66
N TYR A 203 -4.55 -19.14 7.06
CA TYR A 203 -4.58 -18.96 5.62
C TYR A 203 -3.62 -17.84 5.21
N PHE A 204 -2.62 -18.18 4.38
CA PHE A 204 -1.67 -17.25 3.79
C PHE A 204 -2.05 -16.99 2.34
N ASP A 205 -2.33 -15.73 2.01
CA ASP A 205 -2.85 -15.30 0.73
C ASP A 205 -1.87 -14.33 0.06
N GLY A 206 -1.24 -14.76 -1.03
CA GLY A 206 -0.30 -13.95 -1.79
C GLY A 206 0.91 -13.43 -0.98
N CYS A 207 1.35 -14.19 0.02
CA CYS A 207 2.47 -13.81 0.87
C CYS A 207 3.83 -14.19 0.26
N GLU A 208 4.87 -13.43 0.59
CA GLU A 208 6.25 -13.79 0.36
C GLU A 208 6.83 -14.50 1.58
N ILE A 209 7.32 -15.73 1.42
CA ILE A 209 7.94 -16.56 2.45
C ILE A 209 9.43 -16.60 2.15
N ARG A 210 10.22 -15.81 2.88
CA ARG A 210 11.63 -15.57 2.57
C ARG A 210 12.57 -16.31 3.51
N SER A 211 13.31 -17.27 2.97
CA SER A 211 14.35 -18.00 3.71
C SER A 211 15.62 -17.17 3.83
N LEU A 212 16.15 -17.02 5.03
CA LEU A 212 17.40 -16.31 5.32
C LEU A 212 18.61 -17.26 5.38
N ASN A 213 19.79 -16.75 5.04
CA ASN A 213 21.00 -17.57 4.99
C ASN A 213 21.54 -17.88 6.39
N ARG A 214 22.00 -19.15 6.58
CA ARG A 214 22.70 -19.67 7.77
C ARG A 214 24.05 -20.28 7.46
N ASP A 215 24.48 -20.31 6.20
CA ASP A 215 25.70 -20.99 5.73
C ASP A 215 25.80 -22.46 6.17
N MET A 216 24.72 -23.25 5.89
CA MET A 216 24.64 -24.65 6.27
C MET A 216 24.13 -25.50 5.11
N ASP A 217 24.55 -26.77 5.01
CA ASP A 217 24.12 -27.72 3.98
C ASP A 217 22.58 -27.90 3.96
N VAL A 218 21.97 -27.94 5.16
CA VAL A 218 20.53 -27.74 5.34
C VAL A 218 20.35 -26.37 5.95
N ASN A 219 20.03 -25.41 5.12
CA ASN A 219 19.95 -24.01 5.52
C ASN A 219 18.75 -23.76 6.46
N GLY A 220 17.61 -24.43 6.22
CA GLY A 220 16.45 -24.19 7.07
C GLY A 220 15.19 -24.97 6.69
N TYR A 221 14.10 -24.62 7.38
CA TYR A 221 12.76 -25.17 7.21
C TYR A 221 11.76 -24.00 7.26
N ALA A 222 10.93 -23.86 6.24
CA ALA A 222 9.98 -22.74 6.20
C ALA A 222 8.85 -22.95 7.22
N THR A 223 8.30 -24.16 7.32
CA THR A 223 7.14 -24.44 8.17
C THR A 223 7.37 -25.57 9.16
N ALA A 224 6.69 -25.50 10.33
CA ALA A 224 6.67 -26.54 11.35
C ALA A 224 5.26 -26.62 12.00
N ALA A 225 4.31 -27.20 11.29
CA ALA A 225 2.93 -27.30 11.76
C ALA A 225 2.77 -28.24 12.95
N SER A 226 1.84 -27.90 13.84
CA SER A 226 1.42 -28.75 14.99
C SER A 226 -0.10 -28.80 15.10
N THR A 227 -0.78 -28.95 13.97
CA THR A 227 -2.23 -29.04 13.89
C THR A 227 -2.75 -30.05 14.90
N PRO A 228 -3.75 -29.72 15.75
CA PRO A 228 -4.33 -30.67 16.68
C PRO A 228 -5.04 -31.83 15.98
N GLU A 229 -5.09 -32.99 16.64
CA GLU A 229 -5.85 -34.15 16.16
C GLU A 229 -7.33 -33.77 15.95
N GLY A 230 -7.86 -34.14 14.78
CA GLY A 230 -9.25 -33.89 14.41
C GLY A 230 -9.54 -32.49 13.83
N GLU A 231 -8.57 -31.56 13.84
CA GLU A 231 -8.73 -30.29 13.15
C GLU A 231 -8.70 -30.47 11.62
N PRO A 232 -9.66 -29.91 10.88
CA PRO A 232 -9.75 -30.10 9.45
C PRO A 232 -8.67 -29.36 8.66
N TYR A 233 -8.09 -28.31 9.23
CA TYR A 233 -7.14 -27.43 8.55
C TYR A 233 -6.01 -27.00 9.48
N GLY A 234 -4.79 -26.91 8.93
CA GLY A 234 -3.62 -26.30 9.56
C GLY A 234 -3.18 -25.04 8.81
N LEU A 235 -1.95 -25.06 8.26
CA LEU A 235 -1.36 -23.97 7.49
C LEU A 235 -1.73 -24.12 6.00
N VAL A 236 -2.42 -23.18 5.42
CA VAL A 236 -2.78 -23.17 4.00
C VAL A 236 -2.15 -21.97 3.32
N PHE A 237 -1.32 -22.20 2.32
CA PHE A 237 -0.66 -21.18 1.50
C PHE A 237 -1.30 -21.20 0.12
N ARG A 238 -1.78 -20.03 -0.33
CA ARG A 238 -2.33 -19.88 -1.68
C ARG A 238 -1.73 -18.67 -2.37
N GLY A 239 -1.25 -18.88 -3.62
CA GLY A 239 -0.62 -17.81 -4.40
C GLY A 239 0.65 -17.24 -3.77
N CYS A 240 1.29 -17.95 -2.85
CA CYS A 240 2.46 -17.49 -2.13
C CYS A 240 3.76 -17.76 -2.90
N SER A 241 4.78 -16.93 -2.66
CA SER A 241 6.12 -17.09 -3.23
C SER A 241 7.13 -17.46 -2.17
N PHE A 242 7.76 -18.62 -2.30
CA PHE A 242 8.87 -19.04 -1.45
C PHE A 242 10.18 -18.57 -2.07
N THR A 243 10.81 -17.55 -1.47
CA THR A 243 11.98 -16.83 -2.00
C THR A 243 13.21 -17.03 -1.13
N ALA A 244 14.37 -16.73 -1.70
CA ALA A 244 15.67 -16.77 -1.02
C ALA A 244 16.15 -15.36 -0.67
N GLY A 245 16.63 -15.17 0.55
CA GLY A 245 17.45 -14.03 0.92
C GLY A 245 18.86 -14.14 0.35
N GLU A 246 19.64 -13.09 0.48
CA GLU A 246 21.01 -13.03 0.01
C GLU A 246 21.86 -14.19 0.58
N GLY A 247 22.61 -14.89 -0.28
CA GLY A 247 23.52 -15.97 0.11
C GLY A 247 22.88 -17.33 0.37
N VAL A 248 21.56 -17.49 0.27
CA VAL A 248 20.92 -18.81 0.41
C VAL A 248 21.19 -19.66 -0.83
N ALA A 249 21.84 -20.79 -0.65
CA ALA A 249 22.20 -21.68 -1.75
C ALA A 249 20.99 -22.50 -2.27
N ASP A 250 21.05 -22.89 -3.55
CA ASP A 250 20.02 -23.74 -4.17
C ASP A 250 19.91 -25.11 -3.49
N GLY A 251 18.69 -25.64 -3.36
CA GLY A 251 18.40 -26.95 -2.81
C GLY A 251 18.78 -27.14 -1.34
N THR A 252 18.75 -26.10 -0.51
CA THR A 252 19.18 -26.18 0.90
C THR A 252 18.06 -25.98 1.92
N VAL A 253 16.85 -25.58 1.50
CA VAL A 253 15.72 -25.31 2.40
C VAL A 253 14.60 -26.30 2.17
N TYR A 254 14.07 -26.89 3.24
CA TYR A 254 12.83 -27.67 3.18
C TYR A 254 11.59 -26.76 3.25
N LEU A 255 10.50 -27.12 2.58
CA LEU A 255 9.18 -26.48 2.74
C LEU A 255 8.68 -26.59 4.18
N GLY A 256 9.04 -27.67 4.86
CA GLY A 256 8.73 -27.81 6.26
C GLY A 256 8.92 -29.22 6.80
N ARG A 257 8.47 -29.39 8.06
CA ARG A 257 8.57 -30.62 8.83
C ARG A 257 7.47 -30.71 9.90
N PRO A 258 7.00 -31.90 10.30
CA PRO A 258 5.92 -32.02 11.27
C PRO A 258 6.43 -31.77 12.72
N TRP A 259 6.04 -30.63 13.31
CA TRP A 259 6.32 -30.40 14.74
C TRP A 259 5.52 -31.34 15.62
N ARG A 260 4.29 -31.70 15.22
CA ARG A 260 3.46 -32.74 15.83
C ARG A 260 2.93 -33.69 14.75
N GLU A 261 2.46 -34.85 15.19
CA GLU A 261 2.10 -35.98 14.32
C GLU A 261 1.00 -35.64 13.32
N PHE A 262 -0.02 -34.85 13.73
CA PHE A 262 -1.15 -34.44 12.89
C PHE A 262 -0.89 -33.17 12.10
N ALA A 263 0.38 -32.80 11.90
CA ALA A 263 0.76 -31.57 11.17
C ALA A 263 0.09 -31.48 9.80
N GLN A 264 -0.51 -30.34 9.49
CA GLN A 264 -1.08 -30.06 8.18
C GLN A 264 -0.48 -28.79 7.59
N THR A 265 0.07 -28.91 6.37
CA THR A 265 0.55 -27.77 5.58
C THR A 265 0.22 -28.03 4.12
N VAL A 266 -0.49 -27.11 3.50
CA VAL A 266 -0.97 -27.22 2.12
C VAL A 266 -0.52 -26.00 1.32
N LEU A 267 0.11 -26.26 0.17
CA LEU A 267 0.55 -25.24 -0.78
C LEU A 267 -0.28 -25.34 -2.06
N LEU A 268 -0.95 -24.27 -2.44
CA LEU A 268 -1.77 -24.20 -3.65
C LEU A 268 -1.34 -22.98 -4.46
N ASP A 269 -1.10 -23.19 -5.74
CA ASP A 269 -0.75 -22.10 -6.66
C ASP A 269 0.50 -21.28 -6.20
N CYS A 270 1.45 -21.96 -5.56
CA CYS A 270 2.63 -21.34 -4.97
C CYS A 270 3.85 -21.40 -5.92
N TRP A 271 4.64 -20.32 -5.92
CA TRP A 271 5.92 -20.29 -6.61
C TRP A 271 7.06 -20.71 -5.67
N LEU A 272 7.85 -21.72 -6.07
CA LEU A 272 8.96 -22.24 -5.28
C LEU A 272 10.29 -21.90 -5.94
N GLY A 273 11.13 -21.13 -5.23
CA GLY A 273 12.46 -20.74 -5.65
C GLY A 273 13.46 -21.90 -5.67
N PRO A 274 14.63 -21.72 -6.35
CA PRO A 274 15.63 -22.81 -6.51
C PRO A 274 16.26 -23.25 -5.19
N HIS A 275 16.18 -22.45 -4.14
CA HIS A 275 16.69 -22.79 -2.80
C HIS A 275 15.91 -23.91 -2.11
N ILE A 276 14.68 -24.18 -2.57
CA ILE A 276 13.86 -25.28 -2.02
C ILE A 276 14.43 -26.61 -2.49
N LYS A 277 14.58 -27.55 -1.56
CA LYS A 277 15.03 -28.92 -1.82
C LYS A 277 14.04 -29.69 -2.68
N ALA A 278 14.54 -30.53 -3.58
CA ALA A 278 13.69 -31.35 -4.44
C ALA A 278 12.75 -32.28 -3.66
N GLU A 279 13.18 -32.77 -2.50
CA GLU A 279 12.38 -33.60 -1.60
C GLU A 279 11.24 -32.83 -0.90
N GLY A 280 11.28 -31.52 -0.93
CA GLY A 280 10.28 -30.62 -0.33
C GLY A 280 10.16 -30.72 1.19
N TRP A 281 9.97 -31.88 1.73
CA TRP A 281 9.61 -32.12 3.14
C TRP A 281 10.60 -33.04 3.87
N TRP A 282 10.76 -32.80 5.18
CA TRP A 282 11.53 -33.67 6.06
C TRP A 282 10.65 -34.17 7.23
N ASP A 283 10.71 -35.46 7.53
CA ASP A 283 9.87 -36.08 8.55
C ASP A 283 10.30 -35.82 10.01
N TRP A 284 11.40 -35.12 10.20
CA TRP A 284 11.99 -34.83 11.52
C TRP A 284 12.30 -36.09 12.32
N ASN A 285 12.61 -37.22 11.63
CA ASN A 285 12.79 -38.53 12.22
C ASN A 285 11.55 -38.99 13.04
N LYS A 286 10.35 -38.68 12.60
CA LYS A 286 9.07 -39.01 13.22
C LYS A 286 8.21 -39.88 12.29
N PRO A 287 8.53 -41.15 12.08
CA PRO A 287 7.80 -42.00 11.15
C PRO A 287 6.30 -42.13 11.48
N ALA A 288 5.90 -41.96 12.73
CA ALA A 288 4.49 -41.94 13.10
C ALA A 288 3.69 -40.80 12.41
N ALA A 289 4.34 -39.72 12.03
CA ALA A 289 3.70 -38.64 11.30
C ALA A 289 3.34 -39.00 9.84
N HIS A 290 3.97 -40.04 9.25
CA HIS A 290 3.72 -40.46 7.89
C HIS A 290 2.27 -40.91 7.65
N GLU A 291 1.62 -41.46 8.66
CA GLU A 291 0.26 -42.00 8.55
C GLU A 291 -0.83 -40.94 8.80
N VAL A 292 -0.50 -39.86 9.53
CA VAL A 292 -1.51 -38.96 10.08
C VAL A 292 -1.29 -37.48 9.75
N SER A 293 -0.10 -37.12 9.24
CA SER A 293 0.16 -35.72 8.78
C SER A 293 -0.41 -35.52 7.37
N PHE A 294 -0.70 -34.28 7.04
CA PHE A 294 -1.13 -33.88 5.70
C PHE A 294 -0.26 -32.74 5.17
N LEU A 295 0.91 -33.12 4.64
CA LEU A 295 1.83 -32.20 3.97
C LEU A 295 1.62 -32.34 2.47
N ALA A 296 1.08 -31.29 1.81
CA ALA A 296 0.50 -31.44 0.48
C ALA A 296 0.84 -30.29 -0.45
N GLY A 297 0.87 -30.56 -1.75
CA GLY A 297 0.96 -29.56 -2.81
C GLY A 297 -0.14 -29.74 -3.86
N GLY A 298 -0.67 -28.62 -4.34
CA GLY A 298 -1.51 -28.57 -5.53
C GLY A 298 -0.72 -28.12 -6.75
N GLU A 299 -1.23 -27.17 -7.55
CA GLU A 299 -0.47 -26.59 -8.65
C GLU A 299 0.69 -25.75 -8.08
N LEU A 300 1.94 -26.13 -8.40
CA LEU A 300 3.16 -25.48 -7.93
C LEU A 300 3.98 -24.98 -9.12
N HIS A 301 4.62 -23.83 -8.97
CA HIS A 301 5.37 -23.15 -10.00
C HIS A 301 6.82 -22.90 -9.59
N GLY A 302 7.65 -22.45 -10.53
CA GLY A 302 9.04 -22.08 -10.28
C GLY A 302 10.03 -23.25 -10.37
N PRO A 303 11.32 -22.98 -10.12
CA PRO A 303 12.41 -23.97 -10.30
C PRO A 303 12.25 -25.24 -9.46
N ALA A 304 11.68 -25.14 -8.26
CA ALA A 304 11.44 -26.29 -7.37
C ALA A 304 9.95 -26.72 -7.32
N GLY A 305 9.14 -26.34 -8.31
CA GLY A 305 7.70 -26.64 -8.36
C GLY A 305 7.34 -28.08 -8.68
N SER A 306 8.30 -28.98 -8.98
CA SER A 306 8.04 -30.40 -9.21
C SER A 306 7.90 -31.16 -7.88
N MET A 307 6.89 -32.00 -7.79
CA MET A 307 6.66 -32.89 -6.65
C MET A 307 7.18 -34.35 -6.88
N GLU A 308 7.86 -34.59 -8.01
CA GLU A 308 8.30 -35.98 -8.37
C GLU A 308 9.28 -36.56 -7.36
N ALA A 309 10.08 -35.76 -6.68
CA ALA A 309 11.03 -36.19 -5.68
C ALA A 309 10.49 -36.16 -4.24
N TRP A 310 9.23 -35.77 -4.06
CA TRP A 310 8.63 -35.70 -2.72
C TRP A 310 8.48 -37.11 -2.11
N PRO A 311 8.64 -37.26 -0.80
CA PRO A 311 8.46 -38.54 -0.12
C PRO A 311 7.06 -39.11 -0.31
N GLU A 312 6.94 -40.45 -0.39
CA GLU A 312 5.67 -41.14 -0.61
C GLU A 312 4.59 -40.88 0.46
N TRP A 313 4.97 -40.44 1.64
CA TRP A 313 4.04 -40.08 2.73
C TRP A 313 3.47 -38.66 2.60
N THR A 314 3.86 -37.90 1.59
CA THR A 314 3.29 -36.57 1.29
C THR A 314 2.18 -36.70 0.25
N HIS A 315 1.43 -35.63 0.03
CA HIS A 315 0.21 -35.71 -0.75
C HIS A 315 0.22 -34.69 -1.92
N ALA A 316 -0.47 -35.10 -2.99
CA ALA A 316 -0.87 -34.17 -4.04
C ALA A 316 -2.35 -33.80 -3.86
N VAL A 317 -2.68 -32.53 -3.97
CA VAL A 317 -4.09 -32.07 -3.96
C VAL A 317 -4.62 -32.15 -5.40
N ASP A 318 -5.68 -32.94 -5.58
CA ASP A 318 -6.37 -32.98 -6.88
C ASP A 318 -7.02 -31.61 -7.16
N PRO A 319 -6.89 -31.06 -8.39
CA PRO A 319 -7.57 -29.81 -8.76
C PRO A 319 -9.08 -29.81 -8.49
N ALA A 320 -9.74 -30.98 -8.57
CA ALA A 320 -11.16 -31.11 -8.23
C ALA A 320 -11.46 -30.90 -6.73
N ASP A 321 -10.48 -31.15 -5.87
CA ASP A 321 -10.59 -31.05 -4.42
C ASP A 321 -10.06 -29.71 -3.85
N GLU A 322 -9.46 -28.85 -4.68
CA GLU A 322 -8.90 -27.56 -4.23
C GLU A 322 -9.93 -26.67 -3.51
N GLY A 323 -11.20 -26.77 -3.91
CA GLY A 323 -12.28 -25.99 -3.29
C GLY A 323 -12.41 -26.18 -1.78
N ARG A 324 -11.99 -27.35 -1.24
CA ARG A 324 -11.96 -27.63 0.20
C ARG A 324 -10.94 -26.77 0.96
N PHE A 325 -9.95 -26.20 0.26
CA PHE A 325 -8.95 -25.30 0.82
C PHE A 325 -9.19 -23.84 0.41
N SER A 326 -10.39 -23.51 -0.06
CA SER A 326 -10.76 -22.10 -0.28
C SER A 326 -10.74 -21.33 1.04
N ARG A 327 -10.52 -20.02 0.97
CA ARG A 327 -10.53 -19.15 2.17
C ARG A 327 -11.80 -19.33 2.98
N ALA A 328 -12.95 -19.37 2.32
CA ALA A 328 -14.25 -19.58 2.97
C ALA A 328 -14.33 -20.94 3.67
N ALA A 329 -13.82 -22.01 3.07
CA ALA A 329 -13.82 -23.32 3.69
C ALA A 329 -12.88 -23.40 4.91
N VAL A 330 -11.70 -22.81 4.80
CA VAL A 330 -10.68 -22.81 5.87
C VAL A 330 -11.05 -21.91 7.03
N LEU A 331 -11.51 -20.68 6.76
CA LEU A 331 -11.70 -19.65 7.79
C LEU A 331 -13.16 -19.45 8.20
N GLY A 332 -14.14 -19.87 7.40
CA GLY A 332 -15.55 -19.54 7.59
C GLY A 332 -16.16 -19.99 8.92
N GLY A 333 -15.73 -21.15 9.45
CA GLY A 333 -16.25 -21.69 10.71
C GLY A 333 -17.79 -21.76 10.73
N ASP A 334 -18.38 -21.82 11.93
CA ASP A 334 -19.84 -21.82 12.12
C ASP A 334 -20.44 -20.40 12.04
N ASP A 335 -19.62 -19.36 12.19
CA ASP A 335 -20.02 -17.95 12.15
C ASP A 335 -19.91 -17.31 10.77
N GLY A 336 -19.40 -18.06 9.77
CA GLY A 336 -19.23 -17.57 8.40
C GLY A 336 -18.23 -16.41 8.29
N TRP A 337 -17.23 -16.38 9.17
CA TRP A 337 -16.23 -15.31 9.14
C TRP A 337 -15.48 -15.25 7.82
N ASP A 338 -15.55 -14.09 7.18
CA ASP A 338 -14.79 -13.77 5.97
C ASP A 338 -13.96 -12.49 6.20
N PRO A 339 -12.62 -12.58 6.25
CA PRO A 339 -11.75 -11.45 6.52
C PRO A 339 -11.78 -10.35 5.44
N VAL A 340 -12.35 -10.62 4.26
CA VAL A 340 -12.37 -9.69 3.11
C VAL A 340 -13.77 -9.38 2.57
N GLY A 341 -14.84 -9.89 3.22
CA GLY A 341 -16.21 -9.48 2.89
C GLY A 341 -16.86 -10.17 1.68
N GLY A 342 -16.58 -11.45 1.46
CA GLY A 342 -17.42 -12.30 0.58
C GLY A 342 -17.12 -12.25 -0.91
N VAL A 343 -15.94 -11.83 -1.31
CA VAL A 343 -15.49 -11.91 -2.70
C VAL A 343 -14.55 -13.11 -2.86
N ASP A 344 -14.99 -14.13 -3.58
CA ASP A 344 -14.11 -15.21 -4.00
C ASP A 344 -13.05 -14.66 -4.95
N GLU A 345 -11.80 -14.62 -4.50
CA GLU A 345 -10.68 -14.25 -5.34
C GLU A 345 -10.40 -15.37 -6.34
N ALA A 346 -10.71 -15.12 -7.61
CA ALA A 346 -10.09 -15.87 -8.67
C ALA A 346 -8.60 -15.49 -8.69
N HIS A 347 -7.74 -16.39 -8.22
CA HIS A 347 -6.29 -16.18 -8.26
C HIS A 347 -5.81 -16.15 -9.70
N GLU A 348 -5.46 -14.96 -10.17
CA GLU A 348 -4.72 -14.82 -11.42
C GLU A 348 -3.26 -15.16 -11.16
N THR A 349 -2.88 -16.39 -11.43
CA THR A 349 -1.48 -16.79 -11.52
C THR A 349 -0.81 -15.96 -12.59
N ALA A 350 0.22 -15.23 -12.22
CA ALA A 350 1.15 -14.66 -13.20
C ALA A 350 1.79 -15.84 -13.98
N ARG A 351 1.22 -16.18 -15.14
CA ARG A 351 1.78 -17.17 -16.04
C ARG A 351 3.08 -16.62 -16.60
N LEU A 352 4.19 -17.02 -16.01
CA LEU A 352 5.51 -16.86 -16.63
C LEU A 352 5.48 -17.61 -17.98
N SER A 353 5.65 -16.90 -19.07
CA SER A 353 5.59 -17.49 -20.41
C SER A 353 6.64 -18.59 -20.54
N LYS A 354 6.18 -19.80 -20.90
CA LYS A 354 7.04 -20.96 -21.25
C LYS A 354 7.72 -20.76 -22.61
N SER A 355 8.47 -19.71 -22.83
CA SER A 355 9.32 -19.65 -24.02
C SER A 355 10.77 -19.87 -23.64
N GLY A 356 11.16 -21.14 -23.53
CA GLY A 356 12.54 -21.57 -23.30
C GLY A 356 13.48 -21.34 -24.47
N ARG A 357 13.48 -20.18 -25.11
CA ARG A 357 14.51 -19.78 -26.06
C ARG A 357 15.25 -18.57 -25.52
N THR A 358 16.43 -18.80 -24.99
CA THR A 358 17.40 -17.74 -24.72
C THR A 358 17.94 -17.26 -26.07
N LEU A 359 17.63 -16.02 -26.42
CA LEU A 359 18.25 -15.35 -27.55
C LEU A 359 19.64 -14.91 -27.08
N HIS A 360 20.72 -15.49 -27.68
CA HIS A 360 22.09 -15.05 -27.42
C HIS A 360 22.39 -13.86 -28.32
N ILE A 361 22.44 -12.67 -27.74
CA ILE A 361 22.94 -11.45 -28.39
C ILE A 361 24.26 -11.10 -27.70
N GLU A 362 25.35 -11.12 -28.44
CA GLU A 362 26.71 -10.87 -27.90
C GLU A 362 26.95 -9.38 -27.61
N THR A 363 26.28 -8.49 -28.36
CA THR A 363 26.48 -7.04 -28.23
C THR A 363 25.17 -6.31 -28.49
N TYR A 364 24.75 -5.47 -27.54
CA TYR A 364 23.61 -4.54 -27.69
C TYR A 364 24.13 -3.15 -28.03
N PHE A 365 23.56 -2.52 -29.06
CA PHE A 365 23.80 -1.11 -29.39
C PHE A 365 22.63 -0.31 -28.85
N GLU A 366 22.87 0.49 -27.83
CA GLU A 366 21.82 1.26 -27.15
C GLU A 366 21.91 2.75 -27.51
N ASP A 367 20.77 3.39 -27.64
CA ASP A 367 20.64 4.81 -27.99
C ASP A 367 20.36 5.72 -26.78
N GLU A 368 20.15 5.16 -25.60
CA GLU A 368 19.76 5.87 -24.39
C GLU A 368 20.76 6.98 -24.02
N SER A 369 22.04 6.69 -24.11
CA SER A 369 23.11 7.67 -23.82
C SER A 369 23.06 8.90 -24.75
N ALA A 370 22.58 8.73 -25.99
CA ALA A 370 22.41 9.84 -26.92
C ALA A 370 21.19 10.70 -26.54
N LEU A 371 20.09 10.10 -26.08
CA LEU A 371 18.90 10.81 -25.59
C LEU A 371 19.21 11.59 -24.32
N ARG A 372 19.97 11.02 -23.38
CA ARG A 372 20.43 11.71 -22.17
C ARG A 372 21.27 12.94 -22.49
N ARG A 373 22.27 12.83 -23.38
CA ARG A 373 23.08 13.97 -23.81
C ARG A 373 22.25 15.06 -24.50
N ARG A 374 21.16 14.70 -25.22
CA ARG A 374 20.21 15.68 -25.76
C ARG A 374 19.45 16.39 -24.69
N PHE A 375 18.96 15.66 -23.68
CA PHE A 375 18.26 16.25 -22.54
C PHE A 375 19.17 17.23 -21.78
N GLU A 376 20.41 16.85 -21.48
CA GLU A 376 21.40 17.70 -20.79
C GLU A 376 21.72 18.96 -21.57
N ARG A 377 21.81 18.88 -22.89
CA ARG A 377 22.16 20.01 -23.76
C ARG A 377 20.97 20.94 -24.05
N ASP A 378 19.79 20.37 -24.31
CA ASP A 378 18.63 21.07 -24.89
C ASP A 378 17.47 21.23 -23.90
N GLY A 379 17.55 20.63 -22.71
CA GLY A 379 16.48 20.63 -21.68
C GLY A 379 16.30 21.99 -21.03
N ARG A 380 15.10 22.22 -20.51
CA ARG A 380 14.71 23.42 -19.74
C ARG A 380 15.02 24.75 -20.41
N SER A 381 14.96 24.82 -21.74
CA SER A 381 15.33 26.05 -22.49
C SER A 381 14.39 27.24 -22.25
N ALA A 382 13.22 27.02 -21.63
CA ALA A 382 12.28 28.06 -21.25
C ALA A 382 12.20 28.31 -19.73
N ALA A 383 13.18 27.82 -18.95
CA ALA A 383 13.27 28.10 -17.52
C ALA A 383 13.30 29.61 -17.24
N PHE A 384 12.81 29.99 -16.06
CA PHE A 384 12.87 31.39 -15.66
C PHE A 384 14.32 31.84 -15.44
N GLY A 385 14.72 32.94 -16.11
CA GLY A 385 16.06 33.50 -16.01
C GLY A 385 16.06 35.00 -15.61
N GLY A 386 14.92 35.54 -15.19
CA GLY A 386 14.80 36.93 -14.71
C GLY A 386 15.12 37.05 -13.21
N SER A 387 15.08 38.32 -12.72
CA SER A 387 15.40 38.61 -11.31
C SER A 387 14.36 39.45 -10.59
N SER A 388 13.25 39.82 -11.25
CA SER A 388 12.18 40.61 -10.67
C SER A 388 10.82 39.92 -10.72
N ALA A 389 9.90 40.30 -9.84
CA ALA A 389 8.52 39.82 -9.85
C ALA A 389 7.81 40.17 -11.19
N GLU A 390 8.11 41.32 -11.80
CA GLU A 390 7.55 41.69 -13.09
C GLU A 390 8.03 40.77 -14.22
N ASP A 391 9.34 40.46 -14.27
CA ASP A 391 9.90 39.49 -15.23
C ASP A 391 9.25 38.12 -15.05
N TRP A 392 9.04 37.70 -13.79
CA TRP A 392 8.44 36.44 -13.47
C TRP A 392 6.98 36.36 -13.92
N LEU A 393 6.18 37.40 -13.66
CA LEU A 393 4.79 37.41 -14.11
C LEU A 393 4.70 37.33 -15.64
N ALA A 394 5.54 38.10 -16.35
CA ALA A 394 5.59 38.05 -17.81
C ALA A 394 6.07 36.69 -18.33
N TRP A 395 7.03 36.04 -17.64
CA TRP A 395 7.48 34.68 -17.95
C TRP A 395 6.37 33.65 -17.68
N ARG A 396 5.68 33.73 -16.54
CA ARG A 396 4.58 32.84 -16.15
C ARG A 396 3.50 32.82 -17.22
N ASP A 397 3.04 34.00 -17.66
CA ASP A 397 1.92 34.07 -18.60
C ASP A 397 2.32 33.47 -19.96
N ARG A 398 3.51 33.79 -20.48
CA ARG A 398 4.05 33.13 -21.70
C ARG A 398 4.25 31.62 -21.53
N SER A 399 4.67 31.20 -20.35
CA SER A 399 4.94 29.79 -20.08
C SER A 399 3.65 28.97 -19.95
N ARG A 400 2.58 29.56 -19.41
CA ARG A 400 1.23 28.95 -19.41
C ARG A 400 0.70 28.73 -20.82
N GLU A 401 0.83 29.73 -21.70
CA GLU A 401 0.42 29.60 -23.10
C GLU A 401 1.21 28.46 -23.78
N ARG A 402 2.54 28.48 -23.64
CA ARG A 402 3.40 27.42 -24.20
C ARG A 402 3.11 26.02 -23.65
N LEU A 403 2.86 25.92 -22.37
CA LEU A 403 2.49 24.65 -21.73
C LEU A 403 1.16 24.14 -22.25
N ALA A 404 0.15 25.02 -22.37
CA ALA A 404 -1.15 24.68 -22.93
C ALA A 404 -1.04 24.18 -24.39
N ASP A 405 -0.19 24.82 -25.19
CA ASP A 405 0.07 24.40 -26.58
C ASP A 405 0.78 23.04 -26.63
N LEU A 406 1.82 22.82 -25.82
CA LEU A 406 2.51 21.51 -25.75
C LEU A 406 1.59 20.37 -25.33
N LEU A 407 0.70 20.64 -24.39
CA LEU A 407 -0.29 19.69 -23.94
C LEU A 407 -1.40 19.42 -24.98
N GLY A 408 -1.51 20.29 -26.00
CA GLY A 408 -2.55 20.24 -27.04
C GLY A 408 -3.90 20.81 -26.58
N ILE A 409 -3.96 21.52 -25.44
CA ILE A 409 -5.19 22.07 -24.87
C ILE A 409 -5.84 23.10 -25.84
N SER A 410 -5.03 23.86 -26.55
CA SER A 410 -5.48 24.86 -27.54
C SER A 410 -6.23 24.25 -28.73
N LEU A 411 -6.13 22.92 -28.93
CA LEU A 411 -6.81 22.19 -30.00
C LEU A 411 -8.19 21.63 -29.57
N LEU A 412 -8.51 21.71 -28.27
CA LEU A 412 -9.74 21.14 -27.71
C LEU A 412 -10.85 22.19 -27.65
N GLU A 413 -12.08 21.77 -27.93
CA GLU A 413 -13.22 22.67 -28.05
C GLU A 413 -14.18 22.53 -26.85
N ARG A 414 -14.64 23.67 -26.33
CA ARG A 414 -15.66 23.72 -25.28
C ARG A 414 -17.01 23.28 -25.81
N CYS A 415 -17.76 22.57 -24.96
CA CYS A 415 -19.18 22.28 -25.17
C CYS A 415 -19.95 22.49 -23.85
N ASP A 416 -21.27 22.48 -23.92
CA ASP A 416 -22.10 22.48 -22.72
C ASP A 416 -21.88 21.17 -21.95
N PRO A 417 -21.70 21.20 -20.61
CA PRO A 417 -21.36 20.03 -19.83
C PRO A 417 -22.49 18.97 -19.72
N GLU A 418 -23.72 19.30 -20.01
CA GLU A 418 -24.90 18.42 -19.96
C GLU A 418 -24.86 17.45 -18.75
N PRO A 419 -24.85 17.93 -17.51
CA PRO A 419 -24.64 17.09 -16.34
C PRO A 419 -25.75 16.03 -16.21
N ARG A 420 -25.34 14.77 -16.01
CA ARG A 420 -26.23 13.62 -15.80
C ARG A 420 -25.96 12.97 -14.46
N VAL A 421 -27.01 12.76 -13.68
CA VAL A 421 -26.97 11.91 -12.49
C VAL A 421 -27.23 10.47 -12.93
N LEU A 422 -26.28 9.59 -12.64
CA LEU A 422 -26.34 8.17 -13.00
C LEU A 422 -26.78 7.30 -11.82
N GLU A 423 -26.28 7.61 -10.63
CA GLU A 423 -26.57 6.86 -9.41
C GLU A 423 -26.46 7.79 -8.19
N ARG A 424 -27.21 7.51 -7.14
CA ARG A 424 -27.08 8.22 -5.85
C ARG A 424 -27.21 7.23 -4.71
N ALA A 425 -26.25 7.26 -3.79
CA ALA A 425 -26.22 6.36 -2.64
C ALA A 425 -25.84 7.13 -1.37
N GLN A 426 -26.44 6.73 -0.24
CA GLN A 426 -25.94 7.12 1.07
C GLN A 426 -24.85 6.14 1.47
N ILE A 427 -23.68 6.67 1.78
CA ILE A 427 -22.57 5.87 2.28
C ILE A 427 -22.27 6.21 3.74
N GLY A 428 -21.45 5.43 4.42
CA GLY A 428 -21.16 5.65 5.84
C GLY A 428 -20.68 7.09 6.15
N GLY A 429 -20.92 7.56 7.39
CA GLY A 429 -20.48 8.89 7.83
C GLY A 429 -21.35 10.06 7.39
N GLY A 430 -22.59 9.81 6.95
CA GLY A 430 -23.52 10.87 6.53
C GLY A 430 -23.16 11.48 5.16
N ILE A 431 -22.41 10.76 4.33
CA ILE A 431 -21.98 11.24 3.01
C ILE A 431 -22.94 10.72 1.94
N THR A 432 -23.40 11.59 1.08
CA THR A 432 -24.08 11.25 -0.17
C THR A 432 -23.03 11.10 -1.26
N ARG A 433 -22.94 9.93 -1.88
CA ARG A 433 -22.12 9.69 -3.07
C ARG A 433 -23.02 9.67 -4.31
N THR A 434 -22.84 10.66 -5.18
CA THR A 434 -23.58 10.79 -6.43
C THR A 434 -22.65 10.47 -7.61
N LYS A 435 -22.94 9.43 -8.39
CA LYS A 435 -22.26 9.16 -9.65
C LYS A 435 -22.86 10.07 -10.71
N MET A 436 -22.00 10.83 -11.37
CA MET A 436 -22.37 11.80 -12.38
C MET A 436 -21.54 11.62 -13.65
N ALA A 437 -21.99 12.19 -14.73
CA ALA A 437 -21.19 12.35 -15.95
C ALA A 437 -21.44 13.75 -16.55
N ILE A 438 -20.38 14.34 -17.11
CA ILE A 438 -20.44 15.59 -17.89
C ILE A 438 -19.76 15.41 -19.24
N LEU A 439 -20.19 16.20 -20.24
CA LEU A 439 -19.46 16.35 -21.49
C LEU A 439 -18.25 17.28 -21.27
N THR A 440 -17.08 16.83 -21.70
CA THR A 440 -15.84 17.65 -21.70
C THR A 440 -15.47 18.13 -23.09
N GLU A 441 -15.94 17.42 -24.11
CA GLU A 441 -15.94 17.77 -25.52
C GLU A 441 -17.21 17.17 -26.17
N ALA A 442 -17.53 17.54 -27.39
CA ALA A 442 -18.66 16.97 -28.13
C ALA A 442 -18.52 15.44 -28.23
N GLY A 443 -19.41 14.72 -27.55
CA GLY A 443 -19.42 13.24 -27.51
C GLY A 443 -18.43 12.61 -26.51
N VAL A 444 -17.65 13.37 -25.77
CA VAL A 444 -16.71 12.85 -24.77
C VAL A 444 -17.27 13.01 -23.36
N TRP A 445 -17.68 11.91 -22.74
CA TRP A 445 -18.21 11.89 -21.39
C TRP A 445 -17.12 11.63 -20.36
N MET A 446 -17.14 12.40 -19.27
CA MET A 446 -16.33 12.16 -18.09
C MET A 446 -17.24 11.77 -16.91
N PRO A 447 -17.23 10.51 -16.49
CA PRO A 447 -17.88 10.09 -15.26
C PRO A 447 -17.05 10.52 -14.05
N PHE A 448 -17.74 10.89 -12.97
CA PHE A 448 -17.11 11.24 -11.68
C PHE A 448 -18.05 10.93 -10.52
N TYR A 449 -17.50 10.76 -9.32
CA TYR A 449 -18.29 10.81 -8.11
C TYR A 449 -18.25 12.21 -7.50
N LEU A 450 -19.41 12.68 -7.08
CA LEU A 450 -19.54 13.82 -6.20
C LEU A 450 -19.86 13.30 -4.80
N LEU A 451 -18.98 13.56 -3.84
CA LEU A 451 -19.13 13.20 -2.44
C LEU A 451 -19.58 14.44 -1.68
N GLU A 452 -20.78 14.39 -1.09
CA GLU A 452 -21.40 15.51 -0.39
C GLU A 452 -21.70 15.11 1.05
N PRO A 453 -20.93 15.64 2.04
CA PRO A 453 -21.26 15.40 3.47
C PRO A 453 -22.56 16.09 3.85
N ALA A 454 -23.27 15.53 4.83
CA ALA A 454 -24.53 16.09 5.33
C ALA A 454 -24.34 17.47 5.98
N GLU A 455 -23.17 17.70 6.57
CA GLU A 455 -22.77 18.98 7.18
C GLU A 455 -21.43 19.41 6.54
N PRO A 456 -21.47 20.10 5.39
CA PRO A 456 -20.25 20.54 4.74
C PRO A 456 -19.62 21.74 5.47
N LYS A 457 -18.29 21.83 5.37
CA LYS A 457 -17.57 23.06 5.70
C LYS A 457 -17.94 24.15 4.70
N HIS A 458 -18.00 25.39 5.15
CA HIS A 458 -18.36 26.54 4.32
C HIS A 458 -17.24 27.57 4.30
N GLY A 459 -17.08 28.21 3.15
CA GLY A 459 -16.26 29.41 2.99
C GLY A 459 -16.94 30.64 3.59
N GLU A 460 -16.28 31.79 3.50
CA GLU A 460 -16.84 33.06 4.00
C GLU A 460 -18.11 33.49 3.26
N ASP A 461 -18.26 33.09 2.01
CA ASP A 461 -19.43 33.34 1.18
C ASP A 461 -20.65 32.45 1.55
N GLY A 462 -20.49 31.57 2.55
CA GLY A 462 -21.52 30.63 3.02
C GLY A 462 -21.72 29.44 2.09
N ARG A 463 -20.93 29.27 1.04
CA ARG A 463 -20.98 28.12 0.13
C ARG A 463 -20.05 27.01 0.60
N ALA A 464 -20.34 25.75 0.17
CA ALA A 464 -19.57 24.59 0.58
C ALA A 464 -18.12 24.63 0.02
N LEU A 465 -17.15 24.34 0.88
CA LEU A 465 -15.74 24.17 0.48
C LEU A 465 -15.61 22.91 -0.39
N CYS A 466 -14.92 23.04 -1.51
CA CYS A 466 -14.84 21.99 -2.53
C CYS A 466 -13.41 21.64 -2.93
N TRP A 467 -13.19 20.33 -3.16
CA TRP A 467 -11.95 19.80 -3.71
C TRP A 467 -12.21 18.97 -4.96
N ILE A 468 -11.29 19.02 -5.90
CA ILE A 468 -11.17 18.05 -6.99
C ILE A 468 -10.11 17.06 -6.60
N ALA A 469 -10.42 15.77 -6.67
CA ALA A 469 -9.52 14.67 -6.30
C ALA A 469 -9.31 13.71 -7.49
N PRO A 470 -8.42 14.04 -8.45
CA PRO A 470 -8.10 13.16 -9.57
C PRO A 470 -7.29 11.96 -9.10
N HIS A 471 -7.56 10.79 -9.69
CA HIS A 471 -6.91 9.54 -9.29
C HIS A 471 -5.51 9.35 -9.87
N GLY A 472 -4.68 8.54 -9.17
CA GLY A 472 -3.40 8.05 -9.67
C GLY A 472 -3.51 6.76 -10.49
N HIS A 473 -2.35 6.21 -10.86
CA HIS A 473 -2.24 4.94 -11.57
C HIS A 473 -2.33 3.74 -10.59
N GLN A 474 -2.54 2.53 -11.10
CA GLN A 474 -2.66 1.30 -10.30
C GLN A 474 -3.83 1.26 -9.31
N GLY A 475 -4.91 1.99 -9.60
CA GLY A 475 -6.16 1.98 -8.86
C GLY A 475 -7.34 1.89 -9.81
N ALA A 476 -8.53 1.70 -9.27
CA ALA A 476 -9.78 1.58 -10.03
C ALA A 476 -10.35 2.94 -10.46
N GLY A 477 -9.50 3.90 -10.83
CA GLY A 477 -9.94 5.23 -11.22
C GLY A 477 -10.66 5.95 -10.07
N LYS A 478 -11.76 6.65 -10.39
CA LYS A 478 -12.60 7.37 -9.41
C LYS A 478 -13.13 6.49 -8.28
N ASP A 479 -13.28 5.18 -8.53
CA ASP A 479 -13.85 4.26 -7.55
C ASP A 479 -12.92 4.14 -6.34
N SER A 480 -11.62 4.02 -6.55
CA SER A 480 -10.64 4.00 -5.46
C SER A 480 -10.67 5.28 -4.63
N ILE A 481 -10.68 6.45 -5.32
CA ILE A 481 -10.63 7.76 -4.64
C ILE A 481 -11.90 8.03 -3.83
N ALA A 482 -13.05 7.60 -4.35
CA ALA A 482 -14.34 7.73 -3.67
C ALA A 482 -14.61 6.62 -2.64
N GLY A 483 -13.63 5.74 -2.39
CA GLY A 483 -13.75 4.65 -1.42
C GLY A 483 -14.83 3.63 -1.77
N VAL A 484 -15.03 3.34 -3.07
CA VAL A 484 -15.90 2.24 -3.51
C VAL A 484 -15.16 0.95 -3.28
N MET A 485 -15.73 0.09 -2.44
CA MET A 485 -15.17 -1.19 -2.04
C MET A 485 -15.99 -2.35 -2.63
N GLY A 486 -15.39 -3.51 -2.75
CA GLY A 486 -16.05 -4.74 -3.21
C GLY A 486 -15.43 -5.37 -4.46
N VAL A 487 -14.38 -4.76 -5.02
CA VAL A 487 -13.51 -5.36 -6.04
C VAL A 487 -12.15 -5.61 -5.39
N PRO A 488 -11.78 -6.86 -5.08
CA PRO A 488 -10.61 -7.16 -4.25
C PRO A 488 -9.32 -6.48 -4.68
N ALA A 489 -9.01 -6.47 -5.97
CA ALA A 489 -7.82 -5.84 -6.49
C ALA A 489 -7.82 -4.30 -6.31
N ALA A 490 -8.99 -3.66 -6.45
CA ALA A 490 -9.16 -2.22 -6.21
C ALA A 490 -9.08 -1.91 -4.71
N ASP A 491 -9.73 -2.74 -3.88
CA ASP A 491 -9.69 -2.62 -2.43
C ASP A 491 -8.27 -2.70 -1.88
N ASP A 492 -7.45 -3.54 -2.49
CA ASP A 492 -6.05 -3.68 -2.15
C ASP A 492 -5.23 -2.43 -2.53
N ALA A 493 -5.42 -1.90 -3.73
CA ALA A 493 -4.78 -0.67 -4.15
C ALA A 493 -5.15 0.50 -3.21
N VAL A 494 -6.43 0.59 -2.78
CA VAL A 494 -6.87 1.57 -1.78
C VAL A 494 -6.09 1.41 -0.48
N ARG A 495 -5.96 0.19 0.03
CA ARG A 495 -5.26 -0.08 1.30
C ARG A 495 -3.75 0.15 1.21
N ARG A 496 -3.12 -0.31 0.11
CA ARG A 496 -1.67 -0.24 -0.09
C ARG A 496 -1.18 1.19 -0.28
N PHE A 497 -1.92 1.99 -1.04
CA PHE A 497 -1.50 3.33 -1.44
C PHE A 497 -2.27 4.46 -0.73
N ASN A 498 -3.22 4.13 0.15
CA ASN A 498 -4.14 5.08 0.78
C ASN A 498 -4.97 5.87 -0.25
N TYR A 499 -5.42 5.21 -1.32
CA TYR A 499 -6.07 5.85 -2.45
C TYR A 499 -7.45 6.45 -2.16
N ASP A 500 -8.07 6.23 -1.01
CA ASP A 500 -9.39 6.74 -0.63
C ASP A 500 -9.38 8.20 -0.17
N TYR A 501 -8.43 9.01 -0.65
CA TYR A 501 -8.25 10.39 -0.18
C TYR A 501 -9.45 11.30 -0.51
N GLY A 502 -10.18 11.08 -1.59
CA GLY A 502 -11.42 11.81 -1.85
C GLY A 502 -12.48 11.52 -0.79
N LEU A 503 -12.63 10.26 -0.37
CA LEU A 503 -13.53 9.90 0.74
C LEU A 503 -13.04 10.47 2.08
N ARG A 504 -11.72 10.53 2.31
CA ARG A 504 -11.14 11.16 3.52
C ARG A 504 -11.46 12.64 3.58
N LEU A 505 -11.28 13.39 2.50
CA LEU A 505 -11.68 14.79 2.40
C LEU A 505 -13.18 14.97 2.68
N ALA A 506 -14.04 14.12 2.10
CA ALA A 506 -15.48 14.18 2.36
C ALA A 506 -15.81 13.93 3.84
N ARG A 507 -15.10 13.03 4.51
CA ARG A 507 -15.21 12.79 5.96
C ARG A 507 -14.76 13.97 6.81
N MET A 508 -13.84 14.79 6.28
CA MET A 508 -13.40 16.04 6.91
C MET A 508 -14.41 17.18 6.68
N GLY A 509 -15.49 16.96 5.92
CA GLY A 509 -16.56 17.93 5.67
C GLY A 509 -16.45 18.70 4.37
N TYR A 510 -15.61 18.30 3.40
CA TYR A 510 -15.54 18.96 2.11
C TYR A 510 -16.43 18.27 1.07
N VAL A 511 -17.00 19.03 0.16
CA VAL A 511 -17.55 18.51 -1.08
C VAL A 511 -16.39 18.08 -1.97
N VAL A 512 -16.43 16.88 -2.55
CA VAL A 512 -15.31 16.36 -3.33
C VAL A 512 -15.79 15.79 -4.65
N ALA A 513 -15.18 16.24 -5.75
CA ALA A 513 -15.36 15.66 -7.07
C ALA A 513 -14.19 14.71 -7.40
N CYS A 514 -14.50 13.43 -7.61
CA CYS A 514 -13.56 12.38 -7.93
C CYS A 514 -13.77 11.92 -9.38
N PRO A 515 -13.05 12.46 -10.39
CA PRO A 515 -13.25 12.12 -11.80
C PRO A 515 -12.49 10.87 -12.24
N ASP A 516 -12.96 10.22 -13.34
CA ASP A 516 -12.15 9.29 -14.11
C ASP A 516 -11.33 10.01 -15.19
N SER A 517 -10.04 9.74 -15.22
CA SER A 517 -9.14 10.17 -16.29
C SER A 517 -9.36 9.37 -17.56
N ARG A 518 -8.99 9.93 -18.72
CA ARG A 518 -9.02 9.21 -19.99
C ARG A 518 -8.16 7.97 -19.94
N GLY A 519 -8.68 6.86 -20.39
CA GLY A 519 -7.99 5.57 -20.36
C GLY A 519 -8.04 4.83 -19.04
N TRP A 520 -8.77 5.34 -18.02
CA TRP A 520 -8.91 4.72 -16.70
C TRP A 520 -10.38 4.54 -16.30
N GLY A 521 -10.61 3.69 -15.33
CA GLY A 521 -11.93 3.45 -14.79
C GLY A 521 -12.94 3.08 -15.87
N GLU A 522 -14.06 3.82 -15.96
CA GLU A 522 -15.09 3.63 -16.97
C GLU A 522 -14.73 4.25 -18.33
N ARG A 523 -13.57 4.90 -18.47
CA ARG A 523 -13.08 5.55 -19.70
C ARG A 523 -11.99 4.74 -20.40
N ARG A 524 -11.77 3.50 -20.01
CA ARG A 524 -10.86 2.57 -20.70
C ARG A 524 -11.36 2.31 -22.11
N ASP A 525 -10.44 2.20 -23.07
CA ASP A 525 -10.79 1.79 -24.43
C ASP A 525 -11.23 0.32 -24.49
N TRP A 526 -11.74 -0.11 -25.65
CA TRP A 526 -12.26 -1.46 -25.83
C TRP A 526 -11.28 -2.59 -25.51
N LYS A 527 -9.97 -2.34 -25.53
CA LYS A 527 -8.92 -3.32 -25.17
C LYS A 527 -8.78 -3.52 -23.68
N GLY A 528 -9.20 -2.54 -22.88
CA GLY A 528 -9.21 -2.59 -21.43
C GLY A 528 -10.58 -2.87 -20.82
N GLN A 529 -11.60 -3.14 -21.66
CA GLN A 529 -12.94 -3.50 -21.19
C GLN A 529 -13.03 -5.00 -20.91
N GLY A 530 -13.81 -5.39 -19.91
CA GLY A 530 -14.04 -6.78 -19.51
C GLY A 530 -14.15 -6.90 -18.00
N ASP A 531 -14.39 -8.13 -17.54
CA ASP A 531 -14.63 -8.45 -16.12
C ASP A 531 -13.34 -8.87 -15.38
N ASP A 532 -12.19 -8.77 -16.03
CA ASP A 532 -10.89 -9.06 -15.42
C ASP A 532 -10.47 -7.91 -14.49
N GLU A 533 -10.33 -8.20 -13.19
CA GLU A 533 -9.93 -7.24 -12.16
C GLU A 533 -8.56 -6.62 -12.44
N GLN A 534 -7.63 -7.37 -13.01
CA GLN A 534 -6.30 -6.84 -13.34
C GLN A 534 -6.37 -5.84 -14.50
N LEU A 535 -7.25 -6.07 -15.47
CA LEU A 535 -7.54 -5.07 -16.50
C LEU A 535 -8.20 -3.82 -15.92
N TYR A 536 -9.02 -3.99 -14.87
CA TYR A 536 -9.67 -2.87 -14.18
C TYR A 536 -8.64 -1.93 -13.51
N LEU A 537 -7.53 -2.49 -13.04
CA LEU A 537 -6.42 -1.72 -12.44
C LEU A 537 -5.43 -1.15 -13.47
N ARG A 538 -5.55 -1.52 -14.74
CA ARG A 538 -4.65 -1.06 -15.80
C ARG A 538 -5.31 0.01 -16.65
N GLY A 539 -4.61 1.12 -16.84
CA GLY A 539 -5.01 2.14 -17.79
C GLY A 539 -4.72 1.73 -19.24
N THR A 540 -5.46 2.33 -20.16
CA THR A 540 -5.23 2.22 -21.59
C THR A 540 -4.54 3.47 -22.17
N CYS A 541 -3.87 4.25 -21.33
CA CYS A 541 -3.17 5.50 -21.70
C CYS A 541 -2.22 5.33 -22.89
N ALA A 542 -1.45 4.23 -22.94
CA ALA A 542 -0.53 3.98 -24.04
C ALA A 542 -1.24 3.83 -25.41
N ASN A 543 -2.46 3.28 -25.42
CA ASN A 543 -3.26 3.22 -26.66
C ASN A 543 -3.76 4.62 -27.04
N GLN A 544 -4.21 5.40 -26.05
CA GLN A 544 -4.70 6.77 -26.29
C GLN A 544 -3.57 7.70 -26.73
N ALA A 545 -2.37 7.60 -26.11
CA ALA A 545 -1.19 8.37 -26.51
C ALA A 545 -0.86 8.15 -27.98
N LYS A 546 -0.83 6.89 -28.46
CA LYS A 546 -0.59 6.54 -29.86
C LYS A 546 -1.61 7.14 -30.85
N MET A 547 -2.82 7.42 -30.40
CA MET A 547 -3.87 8.07 -31.22
C MET A 547 -3.81 9.59 -31.11
N ALA A 548 -3.49 10.12 -29.94
CA ALA A 548 -3.54 11.54 -29.62
C ALA A 548 -2.29 12.31 -30.10
N GLU A 549 -1.10 11.78 -29.85
CA GLU A 549 0.16 12.46 -30.17
C GLU A 549 0.35 12.80 -31.66
N PRO A 550 -0.02 11.91 -32.63
CA PRO A 550 0.02 12.28 -34.04
C PRO A 550 -0.93 13.41 -34.45
N LEU A 551 -1.94 13.70 -33.59
CA LEU A 551 -2.89 14.80 -33.78
C LEU A 551 -2.44 16.09 -33.04
N GLY A 552 -1.28 16.07 -32.38
CA GLY A 552 -0.79 17.18 -31.58
C GLY A 552 -1.42 17.28 -30.17
N LEU A 553 -2.11 16.23 -29.73
CA LEU A 553 -2.70 16.11 -28.39
C LEU A 553 -1.80 15.27 -27.49
N SER A 554 -1.93 15.42 -26.18
CA SER A 554 -1.31 14.52 -25.20
C SER A 554 -2.37 13.99 -24.21
N VAL A 555 -2.12 12.83 -23.62
CA VAL A 555 -3.02 12.28 -22.59
C VAL A 555 -3.08 13.21 -21.38
N ALA A 556 -1.93 13.76 -20.94
CA ALA A 556 -1.88 14.76 -19.88
C ALA A 556 -2.73 15.99 -20.21
N GLY A 557 -2.64 16.49 -21.44
CA GLY A 557 -3.41 17.66 -21.87
C GLY A 557 -4.91 17.39 -21.94
N MET A 558 -5.31 16.24 -22.47
CA MET A 558 -6.71 15.84 -22.51
C MET A 558 -7.31 15.67 -21.11
N ASN A 559 -6.55 15.08 -20.16
CA ASN A 559 -6.97 14.98 -18.75
C ASN A 559 -7.08 16.36 -18.08
N THR A 560 -6.10 17.22 -18.32
CA THR A 560 -6.12 18.59 -17.79
C THR A 560 -7.33 19.37 -18.31
N TRP A 561 -7.63 19.25 -19.61
CA TRP A 561 -8.83 19.83 -20.22
C TRP A 561 -10.11 19.33 -19.53
N ASP A 562 -10.23 18.04 -19.35
CA ASP A 562 -11.40 17.44 -18.70
C ASP A 562 -11.59 18.00 -17.28
N LEU A 563 -10.50 18.15 -16.52
CA LEU A 563 -10.55 18.79 -15.20
C LEU A 563 -10.93 20.27 -15.25
N MET A 564 -10.47 21.04 -16.26
CA MET A 564 -10.93 22.41 -16.46
C MET A 564 -12.42 22.48 -16.74
N ARG A 565 -12.98 21.50 -17.47
CA ARG A 565 -14.43 21.38 -17.68
C ARG A 565 -15.17 21.02 -16.39
N LEU A 566 -14.56 20.20 -15.52
CA LEU A 566 -15.11 19.92 -14.20
C LEU A 566 -15.13 21.20 -13.33
N VAL A 567 -14.09 22.03 -13.39
CA VAL A 567 -14.09 23.35 -12.73
C VAL A 567 -15.22 24.24 -13.25
N ASP A 568 -15.48 24.25 -14.58
CA ASP A 568 -16.63 24.98 -15.15
C ASP A 568 -17.96 24.46 -14.61
N TYR A 569 -18.13 23.15 -14.53
CA TYR A 569 -19.34 22.54 -13.97
C TYR A 569 -19.53 22.93 -12.49
N LEU A 570 -18.47 22.80 -11.67
CA LEU A 570 -18.53 23.15 -10.25
C LEU A 570 -18.88 24.64 -10.07
N ALA A 571 -18.30 25.53 -10.87
CA ALA A 571 -18.65 26.96 -10.86
C ALA A 571 -20.12 27.22 -11.23
N SER A 572 -20.69 26.42 -12.13
CA SER A 572 -22.09 26.56 -12.55
C SER A 572 -23.11 26.11 -11.50
N ARG A 573 -22.70 25.31 -10.52
CA ARG A 573 -23.58 24.81 -9.46
C ARG A 573 -24.09 25.94 -8.54
N GLY A 574 -23.22 26.90 -8.22
CA GLY A 574 -23.56 28.03 -7.36
C GLY A 574 -23.67 27.73 -5.86
N ASP A 575 -23.50 26.47 -5.44
CA ASP A 575 -23.51 26.01 -4.03
C ASP A 575 -22.12 25.68 -3.48
N VAL A 576 -21.07 25.76 -4.31
CA VAL A 576 -19.66 25.56 -3.91
C VAL A 576 -18.90 26.88 -3.92
N CYS A 577 -17.97 27.01 -2.97
CA CYS A 577 -17.10 28.17 -2.85
C CYS A 577 -15.94 28.05 -3.85
N MET A 578 -16.00 28.82 -4.94
CA MET A 578 -14.96 28.78 -5.99
C MET A 578 -13.70 29.56 -5.59
N ASP A 579 -13.82 30.49 -4.63
CA ASP A 579 -12.68 31.28 -4.13
C ASP A 579 -11.76 30.46 -3.20
N GLU A 580 -12.20 29.29 -2.79
CA GLU A 580 -11.41 28.34 -2.00
C GLU A 580 -11.29 26.95 -2.66
N LEU A 581 -11.54 26.84 -3.98
CA LEU A 581 -11.45 25.56 -4.70
C LEU A 581 -10.05 24.95 -4.59
N GLY A 582 -9.96 23.70 -4.07
CA GLY A 582 -8.72 22.95 -3.98
C GLY A 582 -8.61 21.84 -5.04
N CYS A 583 -7.38 21.44 -5.34
CA CYS A 583 -7.09 20.22 -6.09
C CYS A 583 -6.06 19.38 -5.34
N PHE A 584 -6.33 18.10 -5.14
CA PHE A 584 -5.47 17.19 -4.42
C PHE A 584 -5.32 15.87 -5.17
N GLY A 585 -4.10 15.46 -5.48
CA GLY A 585 -3.83 14.21 -6.13
C GLY A 585 -2.54 13.55 -5.69
N PHE A 586 -2.55 12.22 -5.71
CA PHE A 586 -1.39 11.37 -5.44
C PHE A 586 -0.95 10.65 -6.73
N SER A 587 0.38 10.52 -6.95
CA SER A 587 0.95 9.83 -8.11
C SER A 587 0.44 10.44 -9.44
N GLY A 588 -0.15 9.70 -10.34
CA GLY A 588 -0.79 10.24 -11.55
C GLY A 588 -1.91 11.25 -11.27
N GLY A 589 -2.54 11.21 -10.08
CA GLY A 589 -3.41 12.29 -9.59
C GLY A 589 -2.64 13.56 -9.27
N GLY A 590 -1.41 13.42 -8.76
CA GLY A 590 -0.46 14.53 -8.57
C GLY A 590 -0.04 15.17 -9.88
N GLU A 591 0.22 14.36 -10.94
CA GLU A 591 0.42 14.85 -12.31
C GLU A 591 -0.71 15.75 -12.77
N GLN A 592 -1.94 15.27 -12.64
CA GLN A 592 -3.12 16.01 -13.06
C GLN A 592 -3.33 17.27 -12.22
N THR A 593 -3.06 17.21 -10.93
CA THR A 593 -3.10 18.38 -10.03
C THR A 593 -2.08 19.42 -10.43
N LEU A 594 -0.86 19.01 -10.76
CA LEU A 594 0.23 19.89 -11.21
C LEU A 594 -0.20 20.69 -12.45
N TYR A 595 -0.66 20.00 -13.51
CA TYR A 595 -1.04 20.68 -14.75
C TYR A 595 -2.30 21.53 -14.60
N LEU A 596 -3.33 21.03 -13.90
CA LEU A 596 -4.54 21.80 -13.65
C LEU A 596 -4.24 23.09 -12.86
N ALA A 597 -3.53 22.98 -11.74
CA ALA A 597 -3.22 24.14 -10.92
C ALA A 597 -2.28 25.13 -11.62
N ALA A 598 -1.32 24.66 -12.43
CA ALA A 598 -0.45 25.52 -13.22
C ALA A 598 -1.22 26.36 -14.26
N LEU A 599 -2.25 25.76 -14.89
CA LEU A 599 -2.94 26.36 -16.04
C LEU A 599 -4.27 27.03 -15.70
N ASP A 600 -4.98 26.56 -14.65
CA ASP A 600 -6.28 27.13 -14.25
C ASP A 600 -6.17 27.91 -12.92
N PRO A 601 -6.21 29.26 -12.96
CA PRO A 601 -6.08 30.08 -11.76
C PRO A 601 -7.29 30.03 -10.82
N ARG A 602 -8.38 29.36 -11.22
CA ARG A 602 -9.55 29.12 -10.35
C ARG A 602 -9.28 28.04 -9.31
N VAL A 603 -8.26 27.20 -9.50
CA VAL A 603 -7.76 26.33 -8.43
C VAL A 603 -6.93 27.18 -7.48
N LYS A 604 -7.41 27.39 -6.27
CA LYS A 604 -6.84 28.32 -5.29
C LYS A 604 -5.77 27.71 -4.40
N LYS A 605 -5.78 26.41 -4.23
CA LYS A 605 -4.81 25.65 -3.44
C LYS A 605 -4.58 24.28 -4.07
N ALA A 606 -3.35 23.80 -4.02
CA ALA A 606 -2.97 22.51 -4.61
C ALA A 606 -2.19 21.64 -3.62
N PHE A 607 -2.50 20.34 -3.62
CA PHE A 607 -1.74 19.34 -2.91
C PHE A 607 -1.26 18.26 -3.89
N ILE A 608 0.05 18.18 -4.10
CA ILE A 608 0.70 17.25 -5.00
C ILE A 608 1.48 16.24 -4.17
N SER A 609 1.03 14.99 -4.14
CA SER A 609 1.71 13.92 -3.42
C SER A 609 2.32 12.91 -4.40
N GLY A 610 3.57 12.51 -4.18
CA GLY A 610 4.28 11.49 -4.94
C GLY A 610 4.47 11.83 -6.44
N TYR A 611 4.52 13.13 -6.79
CA TYR A 611 4.69 13.59 -8.17
C TYR A 611 5.36 14.97 -8.27
N LEU A 612 6.51 15.15 -7.67
CA LEU A 612 7.38 16.29 -7.97
C LEU A 612 8.84 15.83 -7.93
N TYR A 613 9.42 15.64 -9.10
CA TYR A 613 10.79 15.16 -9.28
C TYR A 613 11.32 15.60 -10.65
N GLY A 614 12.64 15.62 -10.86
CA GLY A 614 13.24 15.98 -12.15
C GLY A 614 13.02 14.90 -13.21
N TYR A 615 12.68 15.30 -14.42
CA TYR A 615 12.37 14.40 -15.53
C TYR A 615 13.53 13.47 -15.91
N ALA A 616 14.78 13.94 -15.79
CA ALA A 616 15.96 13.17 -16.21
C ALA A 616 16.05 11.84 -15.44
N ASP A 617 16.07 11.89 -14.13
CA ASP A 617 16.25 10.71 -13.29
C ASP A 617 15.00 9.82 -13.22
N ALA A 618 13.83 10.44 -13.15
CA ALA A 618 12.59 9.75 -12.93
C ALA A 618 11.96 9.18 -14.20
N LEU A 619 11.87 9.95 -15.27
CA LEU A 619 11.16 9.54 -16.48
C LEU A 619 12.10 9.11 -17.62
N LEU A 620 13.15 9.88 -17.89
CA LEU A 620 14.08 9.55 -18.97
C LEU A 620 14.92 8.31 -18.60
N HIS A 621 15.39 8.24 -17.36
CA HIS A 621 16.24 7.13 -16.91
C HIS A 621 15.44 5.85 -16.61
N LEU A 622 14.40 5.94 -15.80
CA LEU A 622 13.60 4.75 -15.44
C LEU A 622 12.74 4.26 -16.61
N ASN A 623 12.27 5.17 -17.47
CA ASN A 623 11.51 4.91 -18.70
C ASN A 623 10.40 3.83 -18.57
N GLY A 624 9.79 3.72 -17.40
CA GLY A 624 8.80 2.70 -17.08
C GLY A 624 7.45 3.27 -16.63
N ASN A 625 7.27 4.58 -16.70
CA ASN A 625 6.05 5.23 -16.22
C ASN A 625 4.93 5.21 -17.28
N CYS A 626 3.71 5.64 -16.89
CA CYS A 626 2.57 5.70 -17.80
C CYS A 626 2.81 6.68 -18.95
N ALA A 627 2.23 6.40 -20.13
CA ALA A 627 2.38 7.22 -21.32
C ALA A 627 1.92 8.68 -21.15
N CYS A 628 1.02 8.98 -20.19
CA CYS A 628 0.61 10.35 -19.89
C CYS A 628 1.77 11.25 -19.45
N ASN A 629 2.84 10.70 -18.88
CA ASN A 629 4.02 11.44 -18.45
C ASN A 629 4.94 11.90 -19.60
N TYR A 630 4.75 11.33 -20.80
CA TYR A 630 5.68 11.54 -21.93
C TYR A 630 5.09 12.46 -22.99
N VAL A 631 4.96 13.75 -22.63
CA VAL A 631 4.44 14.80 -23.55
C VAL A 631 5.52 15.20 -24.56
N PRO A 632 5.28 15.06 -25.88
CA PRO A 632 6.27 15.40 -26.90
C PRO A 632 6.76 16.85 -26.80
N GLY A 633 8.09 17.03 -26.70
CA GLY A 633 8.72 18.34 -26.65
C GLY A 633 8.72 19.05 -25.28
N LEU A 634 8.01 18.53 -24.29
CA LEU A 634 7.87 19.18 -22.97
C LEU A 634 9.22 19.38 -22.27
N TRP A 635 10.04 18.34 -22.21
CA TRP A 635 11.32 18.38 -21.49
C TRP A 635 12.35 19.34 -22.10
N ARG A 636 12.19 19.71 -23.37
CA ARG A 636 13.02 20.74 -24.01
C ARG A 636 12.76 22.13 -23.43
N LEU A 637 11.53 22.37 -22.93
CA LEU A 637 11.14 23.70 -22.44
C LEU A 637 11.15 23.79 -20.94
N PHE A 638 10.64 22.77 -20.24
CA PHE A 638 10.36 22.80 -18.80
C PHE A 638 10.81 21.51 -18.12
N ASP A 639 11.17 21.62 -16.83
CA ASP A 639 11.17 20.52 -15.88
C ASP A 639 9.97 20.69 -14.91
N MET A 640 9.70 19.70 -14.05
CA MET A 640 8.52 19.78 -13.15
C MET A 640 8.54 20.99 -12.23
N GLY A 641 9.70 21.38 -11.71
CA GLY A 641 9.83 22.57 -10.89
C GLY A 641 9.44 23.87 -11.62
N ASP A 642 9.73 23.98 -12.93
CA ASP A 642 9.30 25.13 -13.73
C ASP A 642 7.77 25.16 -13.83
N ILE A 643 7.14 24.01 -14.05
CA ILE A 643 5.68 23.90 -14.17
C ILE A 643 5.01 24.18 -12.82
N ALA A 644 5.52 23.62 -11.73
CA ALA A 644 5.00 23.83 -10.38
C ALA A 644 5.14 25.31 -9.95
N SER A 645 6.18 26.01 -10.41
CA SER A 645 6.37 27.45 -10.17
C SER A 645 5.20 28.28 -10.71
N LEU A 646 4.54 27.85 -11.79
CA LEU A 646 3.39 28.56 -12.36
C LEU A 646 2.18 28.62 -11.40
N ILE A 647 2.18 27.81 -10.34
CA ILE A 647 1.14 27.83 -9.30
C ILE A 647 1.29 29.05 -8.38
N ALA A 648 2.53 29.53 -8.19
CA ALA A 648 2.80 30.67 -7.32
C ALA A 648 1.97 31.92 -7.72
N PRO A 649 1.52 32.71 -6.73
CA PRO A 649 1.79 32.61 -5.28
C PRO A 649 0.79 31.74 -4.51
N ARG A 650 -0.16 31.08 -5.17
CA ARG A 650 -1.21 30.27 -4.53
C ARG A 650 -0.63 29.15 -3.66
N PRO A 651 -1.26 28.77 -2.54
CA PRO A 651 -0.79 27.71 -1.67
C PRO A 651 -0.55 26.40 -2.41
N LEU A 652 0.65 25.85 -2.23
CA LEU A 652 1.09 24.57 -2.77
C LEU A 652 1.72 23.75 -1.66
N LEU A 653 1.17 22.56 -1.41
CA LEU A 653 1.79 21.53 -0.59
C LEU A 653 2.31 20.42 -1.49
N VAL A 654 3.56 20.06 -1.31
CA VAL A 654 4.18 18.91 -1.94
C VAL A 654 4.44 17.85 -0.86
N GLN A 655 4.09 16.59 -1.14
CA GLN A 655 4.41 15.47 -0.27
C GLN A 655 5.22 14.45 -1.06
N SER A 656 6.33 14.00 -0.49
CA SER A 656 7.27 13.06 -1.11
C SER A 656 7.62 11.94 -0.12
N CYS A 657 7.92 10.74 -0.61
CA CYS A 657 8.39 9.66 0.24
C CYS A 657 9.90 9.45 0.09
N GLU A 658 10.58 9.13 1.21
CA GLU A 658 12.04 8.97 1.28
C GLU A 658 12.56 7.89 0.33
N GLU A 659 11.83 6.77 0.23
CA GLU A 659 12.20 5.59 -0.55
C GLU A 659 11.34 5.43 -1.81
N ASP A 660 10.70 6.49 -2.29
CA ASP A 660 9.91 6.42 -3.51
C ASP A 660 10.83 6.21 -4.71
N HIS A 661 10.73 5.03 -5.33
CA HIS A 661 11.51 4.67 -6.51
C HIS A 661 11.25 5.58 -7.72
N LEU A 662 10.09 6.24 -7.77
CA LEU A 662 9.76 7.19 -8.84
C LEU A 662 10.56 8.49 -8.74
N ASN A 663 11.15 8.81 -7.60
CA ASN A 663 12.08 9.92 -7.47
C ASN A 663 13.39 9.72 -8.26
N GLY A 664 13.64 8.52 -8.81
CA GLY A 664 14.86 8.17 -9.52
C GLY A 664 16.03 7.78 -8.60
N ALA A 665 17.18 7.55 -9.18
CA ALA A 665 18.35 7.03 -8.45
C ALA A 665 18.88 7.97 -7.35
N ARG A 666 18.65 9.28 -7.48
CA ARG A 666 19.05 10.28 -6.47
C ARG A 666 18.01 10.51 -5.37
N GLY A 667 16.87 9.81 -5.43
CA GLY A 667 15.83 9.90 -4.41
C GLY A 667 15.37 11.33 -4.14
N LEU A 668 15.27 11.72 -2.87
CA LEU A 668 14.82 13.06 -2.47
C LEU A 668 15.70 14.20 -3.01
N ALA A 669 16.98 13.98 -3.29
CA ALA A 669 17.81 15.03 -3.89
C ALA A 669 17.28 15.47 -5.27
N ASN A 670 16.67 14.58 -6.04
CA ASN A 670 15.99 14.92 -7.30
C ASN A 670 14.70 15.72 -7.06
N VAL A 671 14.01 15.50 -5.96
CA VAL A 671 12.83 16.27 -5.52
C VAL A 671 13.25 17.66 -5.05
N ASP A 672 14.28 17.74 -4.20
CA ASP A 672 14.77 19.01 -3.61
C ASP A 672 15.22 20.00 -4.69
N GLU A 673 15.90 19.52 -5.74
CA GLU A 673 16.28 20.36 -6.89
C GLU A 673 15.06 21.00 -7.58
N GLN A 674 13.96 20.28 -7.70
CA GLN A 674 12.74 20.83 -8.28
C GLN A 674 12.05 21.80 -7.30
N LEU A 675 12.05 21.47 -6.02
CA LEU A 675 11.51 22.35 -4.98
C LEU A 675 12.30 23.65 -4.86
N ASP A 676 13.61 23.65 -5.07
CA ASP A 676 14.43 24.85 -5.06
C ASP A 676 14.01 25.82 -6.19
N VAL A 677 13.65 25.29 -7.37
CA VAL A 677 13.08 26.10 -8.46
C VAL A 677 11.75 26.73 -8.06
N VAL A 678 10.87 25.93 -7.44
CA VAL A 678 9.56 26.40 -6.96
C VAL A 678 9.74 27.44 -5.84
N ARG A 679 10.59 27.16 -4.87
CA ARG A 679 10.88 28.05 -3.73
C ARG A 679 11.38 29.43 -4.20
N ALA A 680 12.29 29.44 -5.19
CA ALA A 680 12.80 30.68 -5.76
C ALA A 680 11.68 31.56 -6.34
N ALA A 681 10.66 30.95 -6.98
CA ALA A 681 9.51 31.70 -7.50
C ALA A 681 8.63 32.27 -6.36
N TYR A 682 8.34 31.47 -5.33
CA TYR A 682 7.55 31.92 -4.19
C TYR A 682 8.25 33.04 -3.39
N ASP A 683 9.55 32.90 -3.17
CA ASP A 683 10.35 33.89 -2.44
C ASP A 683 10.45 35.22 -3.23
N LEU A 684 10.63 35.12 -4.56
CA LEU A 684 10.67 36.31 -5.45
C LEU A 684 9.37 37.09 -5.39
N LEU A 685 8.24 36.42 -5.23
CA LEU A 685 6.92 37.03 -5.09
C LEU A 685 6.59 37.45 -3.66
N GLY A 686 7.44 37.16 -2.66
CA GLY A 686 7.20 37.43 -1.25
C GLY A 686 6.20 36.52 -0.56
N HIS A 687 5.90 35.37 -1.17
CA HIS A 687 4.92 34.38 -0.70
C HIS A 687 5.54 33.00 -0.29
N GLY A 688 6.80 33.00 0.16
CA GLY A 688 7.51 31.76 0.55
C GLY A 688 6.76 30.88 1.57
N LYS A 689 5.86 31.47 2.38
CA LYS A 689 5.03 30.73 3.34
C LYS A 689 3.93 29.89 2.71
N ASN A 690 3.59 30.16 1.45
CA ASN A 690 2.53 29.45 0.71
C ASN A 690 3.05 28.16 0.05
N LEU A 691 4.35 27.86 0.18
CA LEU A 691 4.95 26.60 -0.24
C LEU A 691 5.28 25.73 0.98
N GLY A 692 4.67 24.55 1.06
CA GLY A 692 4.96 23.50 2.04
C GLY A 692 5.57 22.28 1.37
N HIS A 693 6.44 21.57 2.11
CA HIS A 693 6.95 20.26 1.72
C HIS A 693 6.91 19.33 2.93
N GLU A 694 6.24 18.19 2.78
CA GLU A 694 6.19 17.11 3.75
C GLU A 694 6.95 15.91 3.19
N VAL A 695 7.80 15.30 4.01
CA VAL A 695 8.52 14.08 3.66
C VAL A 695 7.98 12.93 4.50
N CYS A 696 7.46 11.91 3.83
CA CYS A 696 6.96 10.69 4.44
C CYS A 696 8.02 9.60 4.38
N ALA A 697 8.10 8.77 5.41
CA ALA A 697 8.95 7.59 5.37
C ALA A 697 8.37 6.51 4.44
N GLY A 698 9.24 5.66 3.88
CA GLY A 698 8.85 4.52 3.04
C GLY A 698 8.75 4.83 1.55
N GLY A 699 8.17 3.87 0.80
CA GLY A 699 8.09 3.89 -0.66
C GLY A 699 6.91 4.69 -1.21
N HIS A 700 6.51 4.37 -2.46
CA HIS A 700 5.47 5.12 -3.16
C HIS A 700 4.06 4.91 -2.55
N HIS A 701 3.60 5.86 -1.73
CA HIS A 701 2.25 5.87 -1.13
C HIS A 701 1.85 7.30 -0.73
N LEU A 702 0.56 7.51 -0.47
CA LEU A 702 0.08 8.75 0.12
C LEU A 702 0.27 8.72 1.63
N GLY A 703 1.01 9.67 2.20
CA GLY A 703 1.09 9.90 3.64
C GLY A 703 -0.23 10.41 4.18
N ILE A 704 -0.78 9.72 5.18
CA ILE A 704 -2.09 10.09 5.77
C ILE A 704 -2.01 10.46 7.24
N PHE A 705 -0.80 10.42 7.81
CA PHE A 705 -0.64 10.65 9.24
C PHE A 705 -1.00 12.09 9.64
N ASN A 706 -0.50 13.07 8.87
CA ASN A 706 -0.74 14.50 9.09
C ASN A 706 -1.80 15.08 8.11
N LEU A 707 -2.56 14.25 7.40
CA LEU A 707 -3.42 14.70 6.30
C LEU A 707 -4.43 15.78 6.71
N GLU A 708 -5.00 15.69 7.92
CA GLU A 708 -5.96 16.69 8.41
C GLU A 708 -5.28 18.04 8.66
N GLU A 709 -4.08 18.03 9.23
CA GLU A 709 -3.25 19.21 9.49
C GLU A 709 -2.75 19.84 8.18
N GLU A 710 -2.36 19.03 7.21
CA GLU A 710 -1.92 19.47 5.87
C GLU A 710 -3.05 20.16 5.11
N ILE A 711 -4.26 19.61 5.11
CA ILE A 711 -5.43 20.23 4.49
C ILE A 711 -5.84 21.52 5.21
N ALA A 712 -5.80 21.52 6.54
CA ALA A 712 -6.09 22.72 7.34
C ALA A 712 -5.05 23.83 7.08
N TRP A 713 -3.77 23.47 6.91
CA TRP A 713 -2.72 24.42 6.54
C TRP A 713 -2.99 25.05 5.17
N LEU A 714 -3.38 24.27 4.17
CA LEU A 714 -3.72 24.78 2.83
C LEU A 714 -4.92 25.74 2.87
N ASP A 715 -5.94 25.42 3.67
CA ASP A 715 -7.10 26.29 3.87
C ASP A 715 -6.70 27.63 4.51
N ASP A 716 -5.85 27.58 5.55
CA ASP A 716 -5.39 28.76 6.27
C ASP A 716 -4.52 29.67 5.38
N GLN A 717 -3.62 29.10 4.54
CA GLN A 717 -2.82 29.89 3.61
C GLN A 717 -3.68 30.52 2.51
N ALA A 718 -4.68 29.81 1.97
CA ALA A 718 -5.57 30.35 0.93
C ALA A 718 -6.36 31.58 1.41
N ARG A 719 -6.89 31.55 2.64
CA ARG A 719 -7.62 32.69 3.24
C ARG A 719 -6.74 33.90 3.51
N LYS A 720 -5.49 33.70 3.95
CA LYS A 720 -4.54 34.78 4.21
C LYS A 720 -4.07 35.48 2.94
N ASP A 721 -4.11 34.83 1.80
CA ASP A 721 -3.74 35.45 0.50
C ASP A 721 -4.85 36.37 -0.03
N ASP A 722 -6.13 36.05 0.24
CA ASP A 722 -7.27 36.91 -0.16
C ASP A 722 -7.38 38.20 0.68
N GLU A 723 -6.80 38.25 1.89
CA GLU A 723 -6.77 39.43 2.75
C GLU A 723 -5.68 40.49 2.36
N ARG A 724 -4.81 40.19 1.38
CA ARG A 724 -3.70 41.03 0.91
C ARG A 724 -3.91 41.55 -0.50
#